data_7b90d4dacc1b004b4797a20b34a17031
#
_entry.id   7b90d4dacc1b004b4797a20b34a17031
#
_cell.length_a   1.000
_cell.length_b   1.000
_cell.length_c   1.000
_cell.angle_alpha   90.00
_cell.angle_beta   90.00
_cell.angle_gamma   90.00
#
_symmetry.space_group_name_H-M   'P 1'
#
loop_
_entity.id
_entity.type
_entity.pdbx_description
1 polymer ?
#
loop_
_entity_poly.entity_id
_entity_poly.type
_entity_poly.pdbx_seq_one_letter_code
_entity_poly.pdbx_strand_id
1 'polypeptide(L)'
;MNSMLLRDFNKEEVERAINQMKAITAPGPDGMPPLFYQSFWNTDSKRYKPYAYCINSKSKIPGKISEFRPISLCSVIYKVVSKVLANRLKSILPSVVSENQSAFQAGRVITDNILMAFETLHYMKHHQSGKSGFMALKLDMSKAYDRVEWKYLELIMKGMGFADRWVALMMECISIVSYSILINGEPFPIVHPTRGIIQGDPLSPYLFLFCTEGLHSLLQHSADSGQIRGVSICKKGPRLTHLFFADDSLLFCRSSATECLKIQDILDSYERASGQQLNKSKTSLFFSKSTSPEYIEQITSLLRVQEVKQYEKYLSLPTLVGRNKKASLRFIKERLIRKFWWGHRGNQRKIHWSKWSTLCLPKDLGGMGFKKLQKFNDAMLAKQVWRLLENKSSLFHRFFKAKFFPKGTIFDAKEDKGSFAWKSILKGHEIIKSGTQWRVGNGKNILIYNDNWLPDPQYPRIQSPPSFYGYDAQVSILIDKARRCWIEEAVDNNFLAHEAKLIKAIPLSLNEADNKLCWSNNVNGLYSVKAGYNLLVNDEFSSNVDASSSSLAKSSWKALWKMKTPNRIKTLLWRANSDALPTRVNLVKRKILTDPTCQACGVAQESTLHALWLCQKLNEVWSAHFSLLRSEARECSSFLEVSMFGEVLPL
;
A
#
# COMPACT_ATOMS: atom_id res chain seq x y z
N MET A 1 0.44 4.64 -29.46
CA MET A 1 0.83 3.37 -28.79
C MET A 1 2.02 2.72 -29.49
N ASN A 2 1.85 2.16 -30.68
CA ASN A 2 2.89 1.38 -31.37
C ASN A 2 4.18 2.13 -31.68
N SER A 3 4.12 3.39 -32.10
CA SER A 3 5.31 4.23 -32.33
C SER A 3 6.21 4.36 -31.07
N MET A 4 5.61 4.41 -29.89
CA MET A 4 6.34 4.48 -28.64
C MET A 4 6.94 3.14 -28.23
N LEU A 5 6.23 2.05 -28.49
CA LEU A 5 6.70 0.70 -28.14
C LEU A 5 7.84 0.22 -29.06
N LEU A 6 7.79 0.58 -30.34
CA LEU A 6 8.70 0.11 -31.38
C LEU A 6 9.91 1.02 -31.61
N ARG A 7 10.03 2.14 -30.87
CA ARG A 7 11.24 2.97 -30.95
C ARG A 7 12.48 2.15 -30.59
N ASP A 8 13.64 2.53 -31.08
CA ASP A 8 14.88 1.86 -30.76
C ASP A 8 15.16 1.85 -29.25
N PHE A 9 15.78 0.79 -28.77
CA PHE A 9 16.20 0.66 -27.38
C PHE A 9 17.47 1.49 -27.16
N ASN A 10 17.48 2.27 -26.07
CA ASN A 10 18.62 3.09 -25.72
C ASN A 10 19.28 2.65 -24.40
N LYS A 11 20.49 3.15 -24.16
CA LYS A 11 21.31 2.82 -22.99
C LYS A 11 20.61 3.24 -21.67
N GLU A 12 19.94 4.38 -21.66
CA GLU A 12 19.27 4.93 -20.48
C GLU A 12 18.10 4.05 -20.03
N GLU A 13 17.39 3.41 -20.95
CA GLU A 13 16.32 2.46 -20.61
C GLU A 13 16.88 1.22 -19.92
N VAL A 14 18.02 0.71 -20.39
CA VAL A 14 18.70 -0.45 -19.81
C VAL A 14 19.25 -0.12 -18.42
N GLU A 15 19.96 1.01 -18.27
CA GLU A 15 20.48 1.47 -16.98
C GLU A 15 19.36 1.70 -15.97
N ARG A 16 18.25 2.30 -16.40
CA ARG A 16 17.06 2.47 -15.56
C ARG A 16 16.49 1.12 -15.11
N ALA A 17 16.42 0.15 -15.99
CA ALA A 17 15.93 -1.20 -15.67
C ALA A 17 16.82 -1.89 -14.63
N ILE A 18 18.14 -1.81 -14.77
CA ILE A 18 19.12 -2.36 -13.83
C ILE A 18 18.98 -1.68 -12.47
N ASN A 19 18.92 -0.34 -12.42
CA ASN A 19 18.83 0.42 -11.18
C ASN A 19 17.49 0.21 -10.44
N GLN A 20 16.43 -0.19 -11.14
CA GLN A 20 15.14 -0.53 -10.54
C GLN A 20 15.11 -1.93 -9.91
N MET A 21 16.08 -2.78 -10.16
CA MET A 21 16.16 -4.09 -9.52
C MET A 21 16.68 -3.97 -8.09
N LYS A 22 16.20 -4.82 -7.19
CA LYS A 22 16.74 -4.88 -5.83
C LYS A 22 18.16 -5.48 -5.90
N ALA A 23 19.13 -4.77 -5.36
CA ALA A 23 20.55 -5.15 -5.38
C ALA A 23 20.81 -6.60 -4.93
N ILE A 24 20.15 -7.03 -3.85
CA ILE A 24 20.28 -8.39 -3.28
C ILE A 24 18.96 -9.14 -3.55
N THR A 25 18.77 -9.63 -4.76
CA THR A 25 17.78 -10.66 -5.11
C THR A 25 18.49 -11.95 -5.46
N ALA A 26 17.75 -13.07 -5.40
CA ALA A 26 18.30 -14.35 -5.80
C ALA A 26 18.93 -14.27 -7.21
N PRO A 27 20.22 -14.62 -7.35
CA PRO A 27 20.89 -14.67 -8.64
C PRO A 27 20.24 -15.73 -9.54
N GLY A 28 20.47 -15.63 -10.84
CA GLY A 28 20.17 -16.69 -11.77
C GLY A 28 21.17 -17.84 -11.68
N PRO A 29 21.15 -18.76 -12.66
CA PRO A 29 22.13 -19.88 -12.75
C PRO A 29 23.57 -19.41 -12.89
N ASP A 30 23.79 -18.15 -13.27
CA ASP A 30 25.08 -17.49 -13.37
C ASP A 30 25.70 -17.12 -12.01
N GLY A 31 24.92 -17.22 -10.92
CA GLY A 31 25.35 -16.87 -9.58
C GLY A 31 25.50 -15.36 -9.34
N MET A 32 25.23 -14.50 -10.34
CA MET A 32 25.46 -13.06 -10.27
C MET A 32 24.17 -12.31 -9.85
N PRO A 33 24.18 -11.60 -8.70
CA PRO A 33 23.04 -10.80 -8.28
C PRO A 33 22.96 -9.47 -9.07
N PRO A 34 21.81 -8.77 -9.08
CA PRO A 34 21.69 -7.46 -9.72
C PRO A 34 22.71 -6.42 -9.25
N LEU A 35 23.19 -6.51 -8.01
CA LEU A 35 24.25 -5.66 -7.48
C LEU A 35 25.53 -5.69 -8.33
N PHE A 36 25.90 -6.86 -8.86
CA PHE A 36 27.05 -7.00 -9.77
C PHE A 36 26.84 -6.15 -11.01
N TYR A 37 25.69 -6.27 -11.67
CA TYR A 37 25.39 -5.49 -12.87
C TYR A 37 25.19 -4.00 -12.58
N GLN A 38 24.69 -3.63 -11.41
CA GLN A 38 24.58 -2.23 -10.98
C GLN A 38 25.96 -1.58 -10.80
N SER A 39 26.98 -2.36 -10.41
CA SER A 39 28.35 -1.88 -10.17
C SER A 39 29.25 -1.98 -11.40
N PHE A 40 29.03 -2.97 -12.27
CA PHE A 40 29.98 -3.36 -13.34
C PHE A 40 29.32 -3.48 -14.73
N TRP A 41 28.23 -2.75 -15.01
CA TRP A 41 27.49 -2.87 -16.26
C TRP A 41 28.34 -2.65 -17.52
N ASN A 42 29.38 -1.84 -17.46
CA ASN A 42 30.25 -1.49 -18.58
C ASN A 42 31.29 -2.58 -18.91
N THR A 43 31.37 -3.65 -18.14
CA THR A 43 32.28 -4.79 -18.36
C THR A 43 31.51 -5.93 -19.04
N ASP A 44 31.96 -6.35 -20.21
CA ASP A 44 31.37 -7.32 -21.15
C ASP A 44 30.64 -8.52 -20.52
N SER A 45 29.38 -8.75 -20.96
CA SER A 45 28.59 -9.90 -20.57
C SER A 45 28.08 -10.68 -21.81
N LYS A 46 28.81 -11.70 -22.24
CA LYS A 46 28.51 -12.47 -23.48
C LYS A 46 28.11 -13.95 -23.26
N ARG A 47 27.42 -14.36 -22.17
CA ARG A 47 26.95 -15.75 -22.03
C ARG A 47 25.58 -15.85 -21.37
N TYR A 48 24.57 -16.29 -22.14
CA TYR A 48 23.28 -16.73 -21.66
C TYR A 48 23.37 -18.16 -21.12
N LYS A 49 22.80 -18.41 -19.92
CA LYS A 49 22.60 -19.74 -19.36
C LYS A 49 21.13 -20.02 -19.12
N PRO A 50 20.66 -21.30 -19.19
CA PRO A 50 19.27 -21.67 -18.99
C PRO A 50 18.77 -21.35 -17.58
N TYR A 51 17.45 -21.30 -17.43
CA TYR A 51 16.78 -20.98 -16.18
C TYR A 51 16.70 -22.18 -15.24
N ALA A 52 16.80 -21.93 -13.94
CA ALA A 52 16.53 -22.92 -12.92
C ALA A 52 15.25 -22.58 -12.15
N TYR A 53 14.43 -23.56 -11.83
CA TYR A 53 13.31 -23.44 -10.91
C TYR A 53 13.71 -23.81 -9.49
N CYS A 54 13.31 -22.97 -8.53
CA CYS A 54 13.26 -23.33 -7.12
C CYS A 54 11.80 -23.51 -6.68
N ILE A 55 11.51 -24.56 -5.94
CA ILE A 55 10.15 -24.84 -5.46
C ILE A 55 10.01 -24.33 -4.03
N ASN A 56 9.15 -23.33 -3.81
CA ASN A 56 8.81 -22.83 -2.47
C ASN A 56 7.52 -23.44 -1.94
N SER A 57 7.54 -23.88 -0.69
CA SER A 57 6.37 -24.43 0.00
C SER A 57 5.29 -23.37 0.23
N LYS A 58 4.03 -23.69 -0.06
CA LYS A 58 2.82 -22.90 0.27
C LYS A 58 2.35 -23.15 1.70
N SER A 59 2.70 -24.29 2.28
CA SER A 59 2.33 -24.70 3.64
C SER A 59 3.57 -24.88 4.52
N LYS A 60 3.39 -24.95 5.85
CA LYS A 60 4.50 -25.20 6.80
C LYS A 60 5.07 -26.61 6.69
N ILE A 61 4.24 -27.56 6.33
CA ILE A 61 4.59 -28.98 6.13
C ILE A 61 3.87 -29.43 4.85
N PRO A 62 4.52 -29.30 3.67
CA PRO A 62 3.90 -29.69 2.41
C PRO A 62 3.90 -31.23 2.28
N GLY A 63 2.73 -31.81 2.03
CA GLY A 63 2.55 -33.24 1.80
C GLY A 63 2.38 -33.61 0.31
N LYS A 64 2.08 -32.61 -0.55
CA LYS A 64 1.81 -32.82 -1.98
C LYS A 64 2.53 -31.78 -2.84
N ILE A 65 2.91 -32.13 -4.07
CA ILE A 65 3.54 -31.22 -5.04
C ILE A 65 2.67 -29.99 -5.30
N SER A 66 1.34 -30.12 -5.27
CA SER A 66 0.41 -28.98 -5.45
C SER A 66 0.52 -27.91 -4.36
N GLU A 67 1.13 -28.21 -3.23
CA GLU A 67 1.36 -27.28 -2.11
C GLU A 67 2.65 -26.47 -2.25
N PHE A 68 3.38 -26.67 -3.33
CA PHE A 68 4.54 -25.86 -3.70
C PHE A 68 4.17 -24.83 -4.77
N ARG A 69 4.91 -23.71 -4.80
CA ARG A 69 4.89 -22.73 -5.87
C ARG A 69 6.21 -22.82 -6.63
N PRO A 70 6.20 -23.06 -7.95
CA PRO A 70 7.40 -22.91 -8.74
C PRO A 70 7.80 -21.42 -8.77
N ILE A 71 9.06 -21.12 -8.50
CA ILE A 71 9.63 -19.77 -8.63
C ILE A 71 10.79 -19.88 -9.60
N SER A 72 10.75 -19.09 -10.66
CA SER A 72 11.79 -19.09 -11.68
C SER A 72 12.98 -18.25 -11.23
N LEU A 73 14.16 -18.85 -11.22
CA LEU A 73 15.44 -18.16 -11.02
C LEU A 73 15.98 -17.76 -12.39
N CYS A 74 15.44 -16.68 -12.95
CA CYS A 74 15.88 -16.14 -14.24
C CYS A 74 17.27 -15.50 -14.12
N SER A 75 18.10 -15.57 -15.18
CA SER A 75 19.32 -14.78 -15.28
C SER A 75 19.01 -13.28 -15.16
N VAL A 76 19.93 -12.51 -14.60
CA VAL A 76 19.74 -11.08 -14.41
C VAL A 76 19.63 -10.36 -15.75
N ILE A 77 20.38 -10.79 -16.78
CA ILE A 77 20.31 -10.21 -18.12
C ILE A 77 18.89 -10.33 -18.70
N TYR A 78 18.28 -11.52 -18.62
CA TYR A 78 16.89 -11.68 -19.05
C TYR A 78 15.94 -10.79 -18.24
N LYS A 79 16.12 -10.70 -16.92
CA LYS A 79 15.34 -9.80 -16.09
C LYS A 79 15.49 -8.34 -16.51
N VAL A 80 16.67 -7.92 -17.01
CA VAL A 80 16.89 -6.57 -17.56
C VAL A 80 16.08 -6.37 -18.83
N VAL A 81 16.17 -7.28 -19.80
CA VAL A 81 15.39 -7.22 -21.05
C VAL A 81 13.89 -7.14 -20.74
N SER A 82 13.39 -8.10 -19.98
CA SER A 82 12.01 -8.19 -19.54
C SER A 82 11.56 -6.91 -18.79
N LYS A 83 12.45 -6.31 -17.99
CA LYS A 83 12.17 -5.08 -17.25
C LYS A 83 12.08 -3.85 -18.15
N VAL A 84 12.93 -3.75 -19.18
CA VAL A 84 12.86 -2.68 -20.20
C VAL A 84 11.52 -2.75 -20.92
N LEU A 85 11.14 -3.93 -21.40
CA LEU A 85 9.86 -4.16 -22.08
C LEU A 85 8.67 -3.84 -21.17
N ALA A 86 8.70 -4.28 -19.93
CA ALA A 86 7.70 -3.99 -18.91
C ALA A 86 7.59 -2.48 -18.63
N ASN A 87 8.71 -1.75 -18.62
CA ASN A 87 8.70 -0.29 -18.43
C ASN A 87 8.03 0.45 -19.61
N ARG A 88 8.25 0.00 -20.84
CA ARG A 88 7.54 0.53 -22.01
C ARG A 88 6.04 0.24 -21.94
N LEU A 89 5.65 -0.99 -21.61
CA LEU A 89 4.23 -1.36 -21.45
C LEU A 89 3.52 -0.50 -20.40
N LYS A 90 4.16 -0.21 -19.26
CA LYS A 90 3.55 0.59 -18.18
C LYS A 90 2.97 1.91 -18.64
N SER A 91 3.57 2.55 -19.62
CA SER A 91 3.14 3.88 -20.10
C SER A 91 1.83 3.82 -20.87
N ILE A 92 1.52 2.68 -21.49
CA ILE A 92 0.32 2.49 -22.32
C ILE A 92 -0.79 1.68 -21.62
N LEU A 93 -0.49 0.97 -20.54
CA LEU A 93 -1.48 0.14 -19.83
C LEU A 93 -2.78 0.89 -19.49
N PRO A 94 -2.77 2.17 -19.06
CA PRO A 94 -4.01 2.88 -18.76
C PRO A 94 -4.97 3.01 -19.94
N SER A 95 -4.48 2.92 -21.20
CA SER A 95 -5.30 3.03 -22.40
C SER A 95 -5.76 1.68 -22.95
N VAL A 96 -5.14 0.57 -22.54
CA VAL A 96 -5.44 -0.77 -23.09
C VAL A 96 -6.02 -1.73 -22.07
N VAL A 97 -5.92 -1.43 -20.77
CA VAL A 97 -6.46 -2.26 -19.69
C VAL A 97 -7.67 -1.58 -19.07
N SER A 98 -8.76 -2.32 -18.97
CA SER A 98 -10.07 -1.88 -18.46
C SER A 98 -9.98 -1.26 -17.07
N GLU A 99 -10.92 -0.38 -16.74
CA GLU A 99 -10.99 0.26 -15.41
C GLU A 99 -11.37 -0.72 -14.28
N ASN A 100 -11.92 -1.87 -14.60
CA ASN A 100 -12.28 -2.94 -13.68
C ASN A 100 -11.06 -3.72 -13.17
N GLN A 101 -9.92 -3.67 -13.88
CA GLN A 101 -8.66 -4.28 -13.47
C GLN A 101 -7.79 -3.25 -12.72
N SER A 102 -7.46 -3.52 -11.47
CA SER A 102 -6.67 -2.58 -10.64
C SER A 102 -5.23 -3.03 -10.37
N ALA A 103 -4.88 -4.27 -10.70
CA ALA A 103 -3.53 -4.78 -10.46
C ALA A 103 -2.52 -4.16 -11.44
N PHE A 104 -1.32 -3.88 -10.94
CA PHE A 104 -0.15 -3.40 -11.69
C PHE A 104 -0.36 -2.11 -12.51
N GLN A 105 -1.45 -1.37 -12.26
CA GLN A 105 -1.79 -0.12 -12.93
C GLN A 105 -1.34 1.09 -12.12
N ALA A 106 -0.74 2.08 -12.78
CA ALA A 106 -0.41 3.36 -12.15
C ALA A 106 -1.69 4.08 -11.70
N GLY A 107 -1.70 4.58 -10.48
CA GLY A 107 -2.84 5.32 -9.92
C GLY A 107 -4.01 4.45 -9.43
N ARG A 108 -4.09 3.16 -9.78
CA ARG A 108 -5.06 2.20 -9.25
C ARG A 108 -4.44 1.45 -8.06
N VAL A 109 -5.21 1.18 -7.04
CA VAL A 109 -4.71 0.50 -5.84
C VAL A 109 -5.67 -0.60 -5.38
N ILE A 110 -5.12 -1.62 -4.76
CA ILE A 110 -5.89 -2.76 -4.22
C ILE A 110 -7.05 -2.34 -3.31
N THR A 111 -6.90 -1.22 -2.59
CA THR A 111 -7.95 -0.67 -1.72
C THR A 111 -9.20 -0.22 -2.47
N ASP A 112 -9.10 0.16 -3.75
CA ASP A 112 -10.26 0.55 -4.55
C ASP A 112 -11.19 -0.63 -4.75
N ASN A 113 -10.64 -1.77 -5.17
CA ASN A 113 -11.40 -3.01 -5.34
C ASN A 113 -11.99 -3.46 -4.01
N ILE A 114 -11.20 -3.45 -2.93
CA ILE A 114 -11.67 -3.86 -1.60
C ILE A 114 -12.85 -3.00 -1.15
N LEU A 115 -12.75 -1.67 -1.29
CA LEU A 115 -13.77 -0.74 -0.83
C LEU A 115 -15.03 -0.82 -1.69
N MET A 116 -14.89 -0.93 -3.03
CA MET A 116 -16.03 -1.11 -3.93
C MET A 116 -16.72 -2.46 -3.69
N ALA A 117 -15.95 -3.54 -3.56
CA ALA A 117 -16.50 -4.86 -3.24
C ALA A 117 -17.23 -4.84 -1.88
N PHE A 118 -16.61 -4.24 -0.86
CA PHE A 118 -17.20 -4.14 0.47
C PHE A 118 -18.54 -3.39 0.44
N GLU A 119 -18.61 -2.26 -0.26
CA GLU A 119 -19.83 -1.45 -0.34
C GLU A 119 -20.92 -2.16 -1.17
N THR A 120 -20.54 -2.85 -2.25
CA THR A 120 -21.48 -3.64 -3.07
C THR A 120 -22.06 -4.81 -2.28
N LEU A 121 -21.22 -5.59 -1.60
CA LEU A 121 -21.67 -6.72 -0.77
C LEU A 121 -22.48 -6.24 0.44
N HIS A 122 -22.13 -5.10 1.03
CA HIS A 122 -22.94 -4.47 2.06
C HIS A 122 -24.32 -4.09 1.53
N TYR A 123 -24.39 -3.49 0.34
CA TYR A 123 -25.66 -3.18 -0.33
C TYR A 123 -26.48 -4.46 -0.58
N MET A 124 -25.90 -5.50 -1.15
CA MET A 124 -26.56 -6.78 -1.42
C MET A 124 -27.13 -7.42 -0.13
N LYS A 125 -26.34 -7.37 0.97
CA LYS A 125 -26.77 -7.92 2.27
C LYS A 125 -28.01 -7.22 2.85
N HIS A 126 -28.20 -5.92 2.57
CA HIS A 126 -29.28 -5.12 3.11
C HIS A 126 -30.42 -4.90 2.12
N HIS A 127 -30.23 -5.31 0.86
CA HIS A 127 -31.24 -5.19 -0.17
C HIS A 127 -32.35 -6.23 0.04
N GLN A 128 -33.57 -5.74 0.28
CA GLN A 128 -34.74 -6.57 0.57
C GLN A 128 -35.87 -6.37 -0.46
N SER A 129 -35.71 -5.47 -1.44
CA SER A 129 -36.75 -5.12 -2.41
C SER A 129 -36.51 -5.82 -3.75
N GLY A 130 -37.61 -6.31 -4.37
CA GLY A 130 -37.62 -6.92 -5.70
C GLY A 130 -37.81 -8.45 -5.69
N LYS A 131 -38.34 -8.99 -6.81
CA LYS A 131 -38.59 -10.44 -6.97
C LYS A 131 -37.32 -11.24 -7.28
N SER A 132 -36.25 -10.60 -7.78
CA SER A 132 -34.97 -11.24 -8.07
C SER A 132 -33.85 -10.61 -7.23
N GLY A 133 -33.10 -11.41 -6.52
CA GLY A 133 -31.94 -11.00 -5.75
C GLY A 133 -30.70 -10.76 -6.61
N PHE A 134 -29.57 -10.58 -5.96
CA PHE A 134 -28.25 -10.47 -6.58
C PHE A 134 -27.33 -11.59 -6.09
N MET A 135 -26.40 -12.00 -6.93
CA MET A 135 -25.32 -12.88 -6.51
C MET A 135 -23.95 -12.25 -6.82
N ALA A 136 -22.97 -12.59 -6.00
CA ALA A 136 -21.56 -12.30 -6.22
C ALA A 136 -20.79 -13.62 -6.29
N LEU A 137 -20.01 -13.81 -7.35
CA LEU A 137 -19.21 -15.00 -7.58
C LEU A 137 -17.74 -14.62 -7.47
N LYS A 138 -17.06 -15.16 -6.46
CA LYS A 138 -15.61 -15.02 -6.31
C LYS A 138 -14.95 -16.19 -7.04
N LEU A 139 -14.15 -15.88 -8.05
CA LEU A 139 -13.41 -16.86 -8.83
C LEU A 139 -12.01 -17.06 -8.24
N ASP A 140 -11.54 -18.30 -8.23
CA ASP A 140 -10.15 -18.69 -7.96
C ASP A 140 -9.63 -19.45 -9.18
N MET A 141 -8.55 -18.96 -9.80
CA MET A 141 -7.95 -19.60 -10.96
C MET A 141 -6.85 -20.58 -10.54
N SER A 142 -6.93 -21.82 -11.06
CA SER A 142 -5.95 -22.87 -10.77
C SER A 142 -4.65 -22.61 -11.52
N LYS A 143 -3.54 -22.32 -10.81
CA LYS A 143 -2.22 -22.12 -11.42
C LYS A 143 -2.27 -21.11 -12.59
N ALA A 144 -2.83 -19.93 -12.33
CA ALA A 144 -3.17 -18.94 -13.35
C ALA A 144 -2.02 -18.61 -14.33
N TYR A 145 -0.79 -18.42 -13.82
CA TYR A 145 0.38 -18.14 -14.65
C TYR A 145 0.83 -19.35 -15.49
N ASP A 146 0.77 -20.55 -14.95
CA ASP A 146 1.28 -21.76 -15.59
C ASP A 146 0.38 -22.24 -16.75
N ARG A 147 -0.86 -21.73 -16.83
CA ARG A 147 -1.91 -22.21 -17.75
C ARG A 147 -2.17 -21.29 -18.93
N VAL A 148 -1.57 -20.11 -19.00
CA VAL A 148 -1.79 -19.15 -20.10
C VAL A 148 -1.39 -19.79 -21.43
N GLU A 149 -2.35 -19.98 -22.35
CA GLU A 149 -2.07 -20.45 -23.70
C GLU A 149 -1.41 -19.35 -24.54
N TRP A 150 -0.24 -19.62 -25.12
CA TRP A 150 0.54 -18.63 -25.87
C TRP A 150 -0.20 -18.12 -27.10
N LYS A 151 -0.89 -19.01 -27.82
CA LYS A 151 -1.68 -18.60 -28.99
C LYS A 151 -2.81 -17.65 -28.64
N TYR A 152 -3.48 -17.88 -27.52
CA TYR A 152 -4.50 -16.98 -27.00
C TYR A 152 -3.91 -15.61 -26.66
N LEU A 153 -2.79 -15.57 -25.95
CA LEU A 153 -2.10 -14.32 -25.57
C LEU A 153 -1.68 -13.52 -26.82
N GLU A 154 -1.13 -14.20 -27.84
CA GLU A 154 -0.80 -13.58 -29.12
C GLU A 154 -2.02 -12.93 -29.78
N LEU A 155 -3.14 -13.67 -29.88
CA LEU A 155 -4.38 -13.19 -30.51
C LEU A 155 -4.98 -12.01 -29.73
N ILE A 156 -4.98 -12.06 -28.40
CA ILE A 156 -5.49 -10.95 -27.57
C ILE A 156 -4.64 -9.69 -27.80
N MET A 157 -3.32 -9.78 -27.79
CA MET A 157 -2.46 -8.61 -28.04
C MET A 157 -2.71 -8.04 -29.45
N LYS A 158 -2.86 -8.87 -30.48
CA LYS A 158 -3.21 -8.41 -31.84
C LYS A 158 -4.59 -7.74 -31.85
N GLY A 159 -5.58 -8.33 -31.20
CA GLY A 159 -6.93 -7.75 -31.05
C GLY A 159 -6.95 -6.42 -30.29
N MET A 160 -6.02 -6.20 -29.36
CA MET A 160 -5.83 -4.93 -28.66
C MET A 160 -5.09 -3.88 -29.51
N GLY A 161 -4.69 -4.22 -30.75
CA GLY A 161 -4.04 -3.31 -31.69
C GLY A 161 -2.52 -3.15 -31.50
N PHE A 162 -1.85 -4.09 -30.82
CA PHE A 162 -0.39 -4.13 -30.79
C PHE A 162 0.18 -4.53 -32.15
N ALA A 163 1.24 -3.86 -32.59
CA ALA A 163 1.91 -4.18 -33.85
C ALA A 163 2.56 -5.60 -33.79
N ASP A 164 2.54 -6.33 -34.92
CA ASP A 164 3.05 -7.70 -35.00
C ASP A 164 4.50 -7.83 -34.51
N ARG A 165 5.37 -6.85 -34.83
CA ARG A 165 6.76 -6.83 -34.36
C ARG A 165 6.85 -6.78 -32.83
N TRP A 166 5.97 -6.02 -32.16
CA TRP A 166 5.91 -5.96 -30.72
C TRP A 166 5.39 -7.27 -30.11
N VAL A 167 4.34 -7.83 -30.72
CA VAL A 167 3.77 -9.11 -30.30
C VAL A 167 4.81 -10.22 -30.44
N ALA A 168 5.51 -10.29 -31.58
CA ALA A 168 6.59 -11.27 -31.80
C ALA A 168 7.67 -11.19 -30.70
N LEU A 169 8.10 -9.96 -30.34
CA LEU A 169 9.08 -9.76 -29.27
C LEU A 169 8.59 -10.26 -27.90
N MET A 170 7.30 -10.02 -27.57
CA MET A 170 6.71 -10.53 -26.34
C MET A 170 6.63 -12.05 -26.34
N MET A 171 6.21 -12.64 -27.47
CA MET A 171 6.11 -14.09 -27.62
C MET A 171 7.48 -14.77 -27.55
N GLU A 172 8.49 -14.17 -28.14
CA GLU A 172 9.86 -14.65 -28.06
C GLU A 172 10.34 -14.71 -26.59
N CYS A 173 10.09 -13.66 -25.81
CA CYS A 173 10.46 -13.63 -24.38
C CYS A 173 9.89 -14.80 -23.57
N ILE A 174 8.71 -15.33 -23.93
CA ILE A 174 8.09 -16.43 -23.18
C ILE A 174 8.37 -17.81 -23.78
N SER A 175 8.66 -17.90 -25.08
CA SER A 175 8.83 -19.18 -25.79
C SER A 175 10.26 -19.73 -25.82
N ILE A 176 11.27 -18.84 -25.78
CA ILE A 176 12.69 -19.27 -25.79
C ILE A 176 13.17 -19.86 -24.47
N VAL A 177 12.34 -19.82 -23.44
CA VAL A 177 12.73 -20.27 -22.10
C VAL A 177 12.77 -21.78 -21.99
N SER A 178 13.79 -22.28 -21.28
CA SER A 178 13.87 -23.67 -20.85
C SER A 178 14.04 -23.73 -19.33
N TYR A 179 13.53 -24.78 -18.72
CA TYR A 179 13.52 -24.93 -17.28
C TYR A 179 14.28 -26.17 -16.83
N SER A 180 15.03 -26.03 -15.75
CA SER A 180 15.54 -27.18 -14.99
C SER A 180 15.00 -27.08 -13.55
N ILE A 181 14.37 -28.15 -13.08
CA ILE A 181 13.79 -28.19 -11.73
C ILE A 181 14.89 -28.60 -10.76
N LEU A 182 15.13 -27.78 -9.73
CA LEU A 182 16.08 -28.14 -8.68
C LEU A 182 15.38 -29.02 -7.62
N ILE A 183 15.87 -30.24 -7.45
CA ILE A 183 15.44 -31.15 -6.39
C ILE A 183 16.63 -31.39 -5.46
N ASN A 184 16.52 -31.02 -4.20
CA ASN A 184 17.58 -31.07 -3.20
C ASN A 184 18.87 -30.35 -3.63
N GLY A 185 18.73 -29.31 -4.47
CA GLY A 185 19.88 -28.54 -4.99
C GLY A 185 20.45 -29.05 -6.31
N GLU A 186 20.09 -30.25 -6.78
CA GLU A 186 20.53 -30.83 -8.04
C GLU A 186 19.57 -30.51 -9.19
N PRO A 187 20.07 -30.10 -10.37
CA PRO A 187 19.25 -29.79 -11.53
C PRO A 187 18.78 -31.08 -12.24
N PHE A 188 17.47 -31.17 -12.44
CA PHE A 188 16.85 -32.21 -13.28
C PHE A 188 16.94 -31.87 -14.77
N PRO A 189 16.63 -32.83 -15.66
CA PRO A 189 16.67 -32.61 -17.11
C PRO A 189 15.86 -31.39 -17.54
N ILE A 190 16.29 -30.76 -18.63
CA ILE A 190 15.70 -29.55 -19.20
C ILE A 190 14.29 -29.85 -19.70
N VAL A 191 13.33 -28.98 -19.33
CA VAL A 191 11.94 -28.99 -19.77
C VAL A 191 11.68 -27.75 -20.62
N HIS A 192 11.14 -27.93 -21.82
CA HIS A 192 10.66 -26.85 -22.68
C HIS A 192 9.14 -26.70 -22.49
N PRO A 193 8.66 -25.55 -21.96
CA PRO A 193 7.23 -25.31 -21.82
C PRO A 193 6.58 -25.08 -23.19
N THR A 194 5.30 -25.44 -23.29
CA THR A 194 4.47 -25.15 -24.46
C THR A 194 3.40 -24.11 -24.17
N ARG A 195 3.27 -23.71 -22.92
CA ARG A 195 2.32 -22.69 -22.39
C ARG A 195 2.82 -22.12 -21.07
N GLY A 196 2.11 -21.14 -20.56
CA GLY A 196 2.41 -20.49 -19.29
C GLY A 196 3.34 -19.30 -19.42
N ILE A 197 3.38 -18.50 -18.38
CA ILE A 197 4.24 -17.32 -18.23
C ILE A 197 5.05 -17.42 -16.96
N ILE A 198 6.22 -16.81 -16.94
CA ILE A 198 7.27 -17.03 -15.94
C ILE A 198 6.90 -16.39 -14.60
N GLN A 199 6.79 -17.17 -13.52
CA GLN A 199 6.61 -16.64 -12.17
C GLN A 199 7.90 -15.97 -11.66
N GLY A 200 7.83 -14.67 -11.36
CA GLY A 200 8.98 -13.88 -10.89
C GLY A 200 9.65 -13.03 -11.97
N ASP A 201 9.20 -13.14 -13.20
CA ASP A 201 9.62 -12.28 -14.30
C ASP A 201 8.95 -10.90 -14.25
N PRO A 202 9.66 -9.79 -14.52
CA PRO A 202 9.08 -8.44 -14.56
C PRO A 202 7.99 -8.21 -15.60
N LEU A 203 7.98 -8.94 -16.72
CA LEU A 203 7.02 -8.79 -17.83
C LEU A 203 5.74 -9.58 -17.59
N SER A 204 5.84 -10.77 -17.01
CA SER A 204 4.72 -11.72 -16.84
C SER A 204 3.46 -11.13 -16.18
N PRO A 205 3.53 -10.25 -15.16
CA PRO A 205 2.35 -9.61 -14.60
C PRO A 205 1.52 -8.84 -15.64
N TYR A 206 2.16 -8.18 -16.59
CA TYR A 206 1.47 -7.40 -17.63
C TYR A 206 0.87 -8.28 -18.71
N LEU A 207 1.56 -9.35 -19.11
CA LEU A 207 1.03 -10.35 -20.02
C LEU A 207 -0.21 -11.03 -19.44
N PHE A 208 -0.21 -11.28 -18.11
CA PHE A 208 -1.37 -11.81 -17.43
C PHE A 208 -2.57 -10.84 -17.45
N LEU A 209 -2.32 -9.52 -17.32
CA LEU A 209 -3.39 -8.53 -17.47
C LEU A 209 -4.04 -8.63 -18.86
N PHE A 210 -3.27 -8.77 -19.94
CA PHE A 210 -3.83 -8.95 -21.28
C PHE A 210 -4.66 -10.23 -21.39
N CYS A 211 -4.20 -11.31 -20.74
CA CYS A 211 -4.98 -12.54 -20.66
C CYS A 211 -6.37 -12.30 -20.01
N THR A 212 -6.41 -11.52 -18.90
CA THR A 212 -7.67 -11.24 -18.20
C THR A 212 -8.57 -10.24 -18.93
N GLU A 213 -8.03 -9.39 -19.82
CA GLU A 213 -8.82 -8.47 -20.64
C GLU A 213 -9.74 -9.22 -21.61
N GLY A 214 -9.41 -10.43 -22.05
CA GLY A 214 -10.34 -11.26 -22.81
C GLY A 214 -11.58 -11.66 -22.01
N LEU A 215 -11.44 -12.00 -20.73
CA LEU A 215 -12.58 -12.25 -19.85
C LEU A 215 -13.39 -10.95 -19.61
N HIS A 216 -12.69 -9.81 -19.41
CA HIS A 216 -13.35 -8.50 -19.32
C HIS A 216 -14.21 -8.23 -20.56
N SER A 217 -13.66 -8.42 -21.75
CA SER A 217 -14.37 -8.15 -23.02
C SER A 217 -15.64 -9.00 -23.18
N LEU A 218 -15.59 -10.29 -22.81
CA LEU A 218 -16.76 -11.18 -22.83
C LEU A 218 -17.85 -10.72 -21.84
N LEU A 219 -17.44 -10.36 -20.61
CA LEU A 219 -18.36 -9.87 -19.58
C LEU A 219 -18.97 -8.52 -19.97
N GLN A 220 -18.16 -7.60 -20.50
CA GLN A 220 -18.61 -6.28 -20.93
C GLN A 220 -19.58 -6.37 -22.11
N HIS A 221 -19.25 -7.17 -23.13
CA HIS A 221 -20.15 -7.40 -24.26
C HIS A 221 -21.52 -7.96 -23.83
N SER A 222 -21.51 -8.90 -22.87
CA SER A 222 -22.77 -9.47 -22.35
C SER A 222 -23.52 -8.47 -21.45
N ALA A 223 -22.82 -7.54 -20.82
CA ALA A 223 -23.45 -6.45 -20.07
C ALA A 223 -24.08 -5.40 -21.01
N ASP A 224 -23.37 -5.01 -22.06
CA ASP A 224 -23.84 -4.03 -23.06
C ASP A 224 -25.04 -4.55 -23.84
N SER A 225 -25.07 -5.84 -24.12
CA SER A 225 -26.23 -6.53 -24.74
C SER A 225 -27.38 -6.83 -23.77
N GLY A 226 -27.24 -6.45 -22.47
CA GLY A 226 -28.26 -6.62 -21.44
C GLY A 226 -28.45 -8.06 -20.93
N GLN A 227 -27.60 -9.01 -21.35
CA GLN A 227 -27.62 -10.40 -20.89
C GLN A 227 -27.15 -10.56 -19.45
N ILE A 228 -26.28 -9.68 -18.99
CA ILE A 228 -25.85 -9.57 -17.59
C ILE A 228 -26.08 -8.13 -17.12
N ARG A 229 -26.72 -7.94 -15.97
CA ARG A 229 -27.09 -6.59 -15.53
C ARG A 229 -26.20 -5.98 -14.46
N GLY A 230 -25.36 -6.77 -13.80
CA GLY A 230 -24.51 -6.29 -12.71
C GLY A 230 -25.29 -5.70 -11.54
N VAL A 231 -24.56 -5.15 -10.56
CA VAL A 231 -25.12 -4.51 -9.37
C VAL A 231 -24.85 -3.01 -9.39
N SER A 232 -25.89 -2.19 -9.21
CA SER A 232 -25.77 -0.76 -8.97
C SER A 232 -26.22 -0.44 -7.55
N ILE A 233 -25.38 0.26 -6.78
CA ILE A 233 -25.67 0.59 -5.38
C ILE A 233 -26.60 1.80 -5.21
N CYS A 234 -26.97 2.47 -6.31
CA CYS A 234 -27.92 3.58 -6.34
C CYS A 234 -28.53 3.75 -7.75
N LYS A 235 -29.69 4.44 -7.86
CA LYS A 235 -30.48 4.54 -9.11
C LYS A 235 -29.73 5.05 -10.35
N LYS A 236 -28.74 5.90 -10.21
CA LYS A 236 -27.96 6.50 -11.33
C LYS A 236 -26.46 6.17 -11.24
N GLY A 237 -26.10 5.24 -10.39
CA GLY A 237 -24.71 4.84 -10.22
C GLY A 237 -24.20 3.88 -11.30
N PRO A 238 -22.90 3.75 -11.46
CA PRO A 238 -22.32 2.77 -12.35
C PRO A 238 -22.74 1.36 -11.94
N ARG A 239 -22.98 0.53 -12.94
CA ARG A 239 -23.29 -0.89 -12.74
C ARG A 239 -21.99 -1.67 -12.70
N LEU A 240 -21.77 -2.35 -11.59
CA LEU A 240 -20.59 -3.18 -11.39
C LEU A 240 -20.92 -4.62 -11.80
N THR A 241 -20.29 -5.11 -12.86
CA THR A 241 -20.39 -6.49 -13.32
C THR A 241 -19.24 -7.33 -12.78
N HIS A 242 -18.06 -6.75 -12.64
CA HIS A 242 -16.89 -7.45 -12.15
C HIS A 242 -15.84 -6.48 -11.59
N LEU A 243 -14.95 -7.02 -10.76
CA LEU A 243 -13.73 -6.39 -10.24
C LEU A 243 -12.59 -7.38 -10.37
N PHE A 244 -11.48 -6.96 -11.00
CA PHE A 244 -10.29 -7.78 -11.19
C PHE A 244 -9.10 -7.19 -10.44
N PHE A 245 -8.32 -8.07 -9.81
CA PHE A 245 -7.03 -7.76 -9.25
C PHE A 245 -6.07 -8.92 -9.54
N ALA A 246 -5.42 -8.88 -10.70
CA ALA A 246 -4.69 -9.99 -11.31
C ALA A 246 -5.59 -11.24 -11.44
N ASP A 247 -5.26 -12.33 -10.73
CA ASP A 247 -6.01 -13.58 -10.70
C ASP A 247 -7.24 -13.57 -9.77
N ASP A 248 -7.27 -12.64 -8.80
CA ASP A 248 -8.44 -12.46 -7.92
C ASP A 248 -9.57 -11.75 -8.67
N SER A 249 -10.66 -12.47 -8.93
CA SER A 249 -11.80 -11.98 -9.70
C SER A 249 -13.09 -12.08 -8.90
N LEU A 250 -13.90 -11.04 -8.96
CA LEU A 250 -15.22 -10.97 -8.31
C LEU A 250 -16.25 -10.51 -9.33
N LEU A 251 -17.24 -11.36 -9.64
CA LEU A 251 -18.32 -11.07 -10.58
C LEU A 251 -19.60 -10.73 -9.80
N PHE A 252 -20.43 -9.85 -10.38
CA PHE A 252 -21.72 -9.44 -9.82
C PHE A 252 -22.80 -9.53 -10.87
N CYS A 253 -23.93 -10.18 -10.55
CA CYS A 253 -25.08 -10.30 -11.44
C CYS A 253 -26.37 -10.49 -10.64
N ARG A 254 -27.50 -10.61 -11.32
CA ARG A 254 -28.75 -11.03 -10.67
C ARG A 254 -28.72 -12.52 -10.37
N SER A 255 -29.41 -12.92 -9.30
CA SER A 255 -29.63 -14.32 -8.96
C SER A 255 -30.77 -14.89 -9.82
N SER A 256 -30.51 -15.09 -11.11
CA SER A 256 -31.43 -15.74 -12.06
C SER A 256 -30.71 -16.83 -12.81
N ALA A 257 -31.43 -17.89 -13.18
CA ALA A 257 -30.88 -19.01 -13.96
C ALA A 257 -30.33 -18.53 -15.31
N THR A 258 -30.99 -17.57 -15.94
CA THR A 258 -30.59 -17.03 -17.26
C THR A 258 -29.23 -16.31 -17.19
N GLU A 259 -29.03 -15.38 -16.23
CA GLU A 259 -27.74 -14.69 -16.08
C GLU A 259 -26.64 -15.66 -15.60
N CYS A 260 -27.01 -16.65 -14.78
CA CYS A 260 -26.08 -17.68 -14.31
C CYS A 260 -25.57 -18.57 -15.46
N LEU A 261 -26.45 -19.07 -16.31
CA LEU A 261 -26.08 -19.83 -17.53
C LEU A 261 -25.17 -19.01 -18.43
N LYS A 262 -25.51 -17.72 -18.61
CA LYS A 262 -24.68 -16.84 -19.44
C LYS A 262 -23.28 -16.65 -18.87
N ILE A 263 -23.15 -16.50 -17.54
CA ILE A 263 -21.84 -16.44 -16.88
C ILE A 263 -21.07 -17.75 -17.07
N GLN A 264 -21.75 -18.89 -16.95
CA GLN A 264 -21.13 -20.19 -17.19
C GLN A 264 -20.60 -20.30 -18.63
N ASP A 265 -21.39 -19.93 -19.64
CA ASP A 265 -20.98 -19.93 -21.06
C ASP A 265 -19.73 -19.05 -21.28
N ILE A 266 -19.70 -17.86 -20.64
CA ILE A 266 -18.55 -16.97 -20.71
C ILE A 266 -17.30 -17.62 -20.10
N LEU A 267 -17.44 -18.20 -18.90
CA LEU A 267 -16.33 -18.84 -18.20
C LEU A 267 -15.82 -20.07 -18.96
N ASP A 268 -16.71 -20.91 -19.49
CA ASP A 268 -16.36 -22.09 -20.30
C ASP A 268 -15.67 -21.67 -21.61
N SER A 269 -16.11 -20.58 -22.24
CA SER A 269 -15.48 -20.03 -23.44
C SER A 269 -14.09 -19.46 -23.14
N TYR A 270 -13.96 -18.75 -22.02
CA TYR A 270 -12.68 -18.21 -21.56
C TYR A 270 -11.71 -19.32 -21.18
N GLU A 271 -12.15 -20.37 -20.46
CA GLU A 271 -11.32 -21.53 -20.11
C GLU A 271 -10.77 -22.22 -21.35
N ARG A 272 -11.62 -22.49 -22.35
CA ARG A 272 -11.22 -23.16 -23.60
C ARG A 272 -10.22 -22.34 -24.40
N ALA A 273 -10.39 -21.01 -24.46
CA ALA A 273 -9.52 -20.14 -25.25
C ALA A 273 -8.20 -19.87 -24.54
N SER A 274 -8.24 -19.52 -23.25
CA SER A 274 -7.08 -19.01 -22.50
C SER A 274 -6.25 -20.10 -21.83
N GLY A 275 -6.78 -21.34 -21.71
CA GLY A 275 -6.19 -22.41 -20.92
C GLY A 275 -6.37 -22.25 -19.41
N GLN A 276 -6.95 -21.12 -18.95
CA GLN A 276 -7.27 -20.92 -17.54
C GLN A 276 -8.23 -22.02 -17.07
N GLN A 277 -8.25 -22.27 -15.78
CA GLN A 277 -9.16 -23.25 -15.20
C GLN A 277 -9.66 -22.79 -13.85
N LEU A 278 -10.96 -22.77 -13.67
CA LEU A 278 -11.60 -22.44 -12.40
C LEU A 278 -11.35 -23.52 -11.35
N ASN A 279 -10.94 -23.09 -10.17
CA ASN A 279 -10.88 -23.94 -9.01
C ASN A 279 -12.23 -23.95 -8.29
N LYS A 280 -13.11 -24.85 -8.68
CA LYS A 280 -14.48 -24.95 -8.12
C LYS A 280 -14.50 -25.11 -6.58
N SER A 281 -13.49 -25.76 -6.01
CA SER A 281 -13.41 -25.97 -4.54
C SER A 281 -13.05 -24.70 -3.74
N LYS A 282 -12.47 -23.69 -4.41
CA LYS A 282 -12.12 -22.40 -3.80
C LYS A 282 -12.95 -21.23 -4.32
N THR A 283 -13.65 -21.45 -5.42
CA THR A 283 -14.65 -20.52 -5.94
C THR A 283 -15.88 -20.54 -5.02
N SER A 284 -16.52 -19.41 -4.81
CA SER A 284 -17.60 -19.27 -3.84
C SER A 284 -18.67 -18.29 -4.28
N LEU A 285 -19.89 -18.50 -3.82
CA LEU A 285 -21.09 -17.74 -4.12
C LEU A 285 -21.59 -17.02 -2.88
N PHE A 286 -21.95 -15.75 -3.03
CA PHE A 286 -22.67 -14.97 -2.04
C PHE A 286 -23.97 -14.44 -2.66
N PHE A 287 -25.09 -14.60 -1.93
CA PHE A 287 -26.41 -14.15 -2.38
C PHE A 287 -26.93 -12.99 -1.52
N SER A 288 -27.72 -12.11 -2.13
CA SER A 288 -28.47 -11.10 -1.40
C SER A 288 -29.59 -11.74 -0.60
N LYS A 289 -30.05 -11.07 0.45
CA LYS A 289 -31.17 -11.55 1.30
C LYS A 289 -32.49 -11.71 0.55
N SER A 290 -32.66 -11.00 -0.56
CA SER A 290 -33.85 -11.08 -1.40
C SER A 290 -33.90 -12.30 -2.33
N THR A 291 -32.84 -13.10 -2.39
CA THR A 291 -32.80 -14.33 -3.20
C THR A 291 -33.55 -15.45 -2.50
N SER A 292 -34.51 -16.08 -3.17
CA SER A 292 -35.25 -17.23 -2.59
C SER A 292 -34.34 -18.46 -2.45
N PRO A 293 -34.62 -19.35 -1.48
CA PRO A 293 -33.86 -20.58 -1.29
C PRO A 293 -33.82 -21.48 -2.53
N GLU A 294 -34.92 -21.54 -3.28
CA GLU A 294 -35.03 -22.32 -4.53
C GLU A 294 -34.04 -21.85 -5.60
N TYR A 295 -33.90 -20.52 -5.81
CA TYR A 295 -32.91 -19.97 -6.71
C TYR A 295 -31.47 -20.21 -6.23
N ILE A 296 -31.24 -20.17 -4.92
CA ILE A 296 -29.92 -20.47 -4.35
C ILE A 296 -29.53 -21.92 -4.66
N GLU A 297 -30.42 -22.87 -4.42
CA GLU A 297 -30.19 -24.29 -4.69
C GLU A 297 -30.00 -24.56 -6.19
N GLN A 298 -30.84 -23.97 -7.04
CA GLN A 298 -30.72 -24.09 -8.49
C GLN A 298 -29.36 -23.58 -8.99
N ILE A 299 -28.94 -22.39 -8.56
CA ILE A 299 -27.70 -21.76 -9.01
C ILE A 299 -26.46 -22.50 -8.48
N THR A 300 -26.48 -22.91 -7.22
CA THR A 300 -25.37 -23.69 -6.63
C THR A 300 -25.18 -25.04 -7.31
N SER A 301 -26.28 -25.72 -7.64
CA SER A 301 -26.25 -26.97 -8.40
C SER A 301 -25.74 -26.78 -9.83
N LEU A 302 -26.17 -25.72 -10.50
CA LEU A 302 -25.80 -25.41 -11.88
C LEU A 302 -24.28 -25.07 -11.98
N LEU A 303 -23.77 -24.20 -11.13
CA LEU A 303 -22.35 -23.83 -11.12
C LEU A 303 -21.44 -24.85 -10.42
N ARG A 304 -21.99 -25.75 -9.63
CA ARG A 304 -21.28 -26.71 -8.77
C ARG A 304 -20.28 -26.02 -7.83
N VAL A 305 -20.72 -24.90 -7.23
CA VAL A 305 -19.94 -24.05 -6.34
C VAL A 305 -20.69 -23.87 -5.04
N GLN A 306 -19.97 -23.85 -3.91
CA GLN A 306 -20.58 -23.73 -2.59
C GLN A 306 -21.04 -22.31 -2.27
N GLU A 307 -22.23 -22.20 -1.64
CA GLU A 307 -22.67 -20.96 -1.01
C GLU A 307 -21.86 -20.66 0.24
N VAL A 308 -21.46 -19.41 0.42
CA VAL A 308 -20.81 -18.93 1.63
C VAL A 308 -21.69 -17.91 2.35
N LYS A 309 -22.23 -18.32 3.50
CA LYS A 309 -23.13 -17.47 4.34
C LYS A 309 -22.38 -16.45 5.19
N GLN A 310 -21.09 -16.67 5.46
CA GLN A 310 -20.28 -15.82 6.36
C GLN A 310 -18.83 -15.64 5.89
N TYR A 311 -18.39 -14.40 5.89
CA TYR A 311 -16.98 -13.94 5.95
C TYR A 311 -15.98 -14.55 4.97
N GLU A 312 -16.27 -14.50 3.70
CA GLU A 312 -15.20 -14.72 2.74
C GLU A 312 -14.21 -13.55 2.75
N LYS A 313 -12.95 -13.89 2.56
CA LYS A 313 -11.88 -12.92 2.39
C LYS A 313 -11.76 -12.59 0.90
N TYR A 314 -11.86 -11.32 0.57
CA TYR A 314 -11.45 -10.81 -0.73
C TYR A 314 -10.16 -10.00 -0.55
N LEU A 315 -9.13 -10.31 -1.34
CA LEU A 315 -7.80 -9.71 -1.24
C LEU A 315 -7.28 -9.71 0.21
N SER A 316 -7.42 -10.85 0.89
CA SER A 316 -7.01 -11.11 2.28
C SER A 316 -7.78 -10.35 3.37
N LEU A 317 -8.77 -9.54 3.03
CA LEU A 317 -9.62 -8.82 3.99
C LEU A 317 -11.04 -9.43 4.03
N PRO A 318 -11.71 -9.45 5.21
CA PRO A 318 -13.08 -9.90 5.30
C PRO A 318 -14.00 -8.96 4.52
N THR A 319 -14.81 -9.49 3.63
CA THR A 319 -15.75 -8.72 2.79
C THR A 319 -16.96 -8.20 3.55
N LEU A 320 -17.30 -8.82 4.67
CA LEU A 320 -18.37 -8.42 5.57
C LEU A 320 -17.85 -8.31 7.01
N VAL A 321 -17.97 -7.13 7.60
CA VAL A 321 -17.63 -6.89 9.00
C VAL A 321 -18.93 -6.94 9.83
N GLY A 322 -19.06 -7.93 10.71
CA GLY A 322 -20.20 -8.08 11.58
C GLY A 322 -20.26 -7.07 12.73
N ARG A 323 -21.21 -7.26 13.67
CA ARG A 323 -21.34 -6.38 14.85
C ARG A 323 -20.06 -6.33 15.68
N ASN A 324 -19.35 -7.45 15.83
CA ASN A 324 -18.06 -7.49 16.54
C ASN A 324 -16.87 -7.19 15.59
N LYS A 325 -16.70 -5.92 15.29
CA LYS A 325 -15.62 -5.40 14.41
C LYS A 325 -14.21 -5.72 14.93
N LYS A 326 -14.04 -5.69 16.28
CA LYS A 326 -12.75 -6.01 16.92
C LYS A 326 -12.35 -7.46 16.67
N ALA A 327 -13.27 -8.41 16.78
CA ALA A 327 -13.00 -9.82 16.50
C ALA A 327 -12.65 -10.05 15.03
N SER A 328 -13.42 -9.47 14.11
CA SER A 328 -13.20 -9.61 12.65
C SER A 328 -11.83 -9.11 12.18
N LEU A 329 -11.24 -8.10 12.86
CA LEU A 329 -9.97 -7.48 12.49
C LEU A 329 -8.82 -7.79 13.46
N ARG A 330 -9.07 -8.56 14.52
CA ARG A 330 -8.10 -8.89 15.58
C ARG A 330 -6.85 -9.57 15.03
N PHE A 331 -7.00 -10.45 14.04
CA PHE A 331 -5.88 -11.18 13.44
C PHE A 331 -4.84 -10.25 12.79
N ILE A 332 -5.26 -9.10 12.25
CA ILE A 332 -4.36 -8.09 11.66
C ILE A 332 -3.50 -7.47 12.76
N LYS A 333 -4.14 -7.05 13.88
CA LYS A 333 -3.45 -6.47 15.03
C LYS A 333 -2.46 -7.45 15.66
N GLU A 334 -2.86 -8.69 15.86
CA GLU A 334 -2.01 -9.74 16.46
C GLU A 334 -0.81 -10.10 15.57
N ARG A 335 -1.01 -10.14 14.25
CA ARG A 335 0.06 -10.46 13.30
C ARG A 335 1.12 -9.36 13.21
N LEU A 336 0.71 -8.09 13.27
CA LEU A 336 1.61 -6.93 13.14
C LEU A 336 2.40 -6.63 14.40
N ILE A 337 1.75 -6.63 15.56
CA ILE A 337 2.34 -6.08 16.80
C ILE A 337 3.13 -7.13 17.59
N ARG A 338 2.59 -8.34 17.75
CA ARG A 338 3.17 -9.34 18.66
C ARG A 338 4.30 -10.17 18.08
N LYS A 339 4.23 -10.51 16.79
CA LYS A 339 5.17 -11.47 16.19
C LYS A 339 6.46 -10.86 15.70
N PHE A 340 6.46 -9.59 15.32
CA PHE A 340 7.60 -9.00 14.61
C PHE A 340 8.72 -8.53 15.54
N TRP A 341 8.44 -7.63 16.47
CA TRP A 341 9.50 -6.96 17.24
C TRP A 341 10.11 -7.83 18.35
N TRP A 342 9.27 -8.55 19.09
CA TRP A 342 9.73 -9.38 20.20
C TRP A 342 10.03 -10.83 19.81
N GLY A 343 10.01 -11.16 18.52
CA GLY A 343 10.44 -12.44 17.97
C GLY A 343 9.63 -13.63 18.46
N HIS A 344 8.31 -13.51 18.58
CA HIS A 344 7.44 -14.64 18.90
C HIS A 344 7.58 -15.75 17.83
N ARG A 345 8.00 -16.95 18.23
CA ARG A 345 8.03 -18.15 17.37
C ARG A 345 6.94 -19.12 17.83
N GLY A 346 5.98 -19.41 16.95
CA GLY A 346 4.87 -20.34 17.26
C GLY A 346 4.01 -19.85 18.43
N ASN A 347 3.77 -20.72 19.42
CA ASN A 347 3.00 -20.46 20.63
C ASN A 347 3.84 -19.90 21.80
N GLN A 348 5.16 -19.75 21.65
CA GLN A 348 6.02 -19.21 22.70
C GLN A 348 5.85 -17.71 22.82
N ARG A 349 5.30 -17.26 23.95
CA ARG A 349 5.19 -15.84 24.31
C ARG A 349 6.56 -15.35 24.80
N LYS A 350 7.08 -14.27 24.21
CA LYS A 350 8.27 -13.58 24.71
C LYS A 350 7.90 -12.32 25.49
N ILE A 351 8.78 -11.92 26.39
CA ILE A 351 8.58 -10.76 27.27
C ILE A 351 8.62 -9.47 26.44
N HIS A 352 7.67 -8.57 26.67
CA HIS A 352 7.64 -7.22 26.11
C HIS A 352 8.38 -6.27 27.07
N TRP A 353 9.62 -5.92 26.75
CA TRP A 353 10.48 -5.13 27.61
C TRP A 353 10.12 -3.65 27.67
N SER A 354 9.48 -3.10 26.63
CA SER A 354 9.05 -1.70 26.58
C SER A 354 7.60 -1.58 26.14
N LYS A 355 6.93 -0.49 26.55
CA LYS A 355 5.55 -0.16 26.11
C LYS A 355 5.54 0.22 24.64
N TRP A 356 4.43 -0.09 23.95
CA TRP A 356 4.27 0.28 22.54
C TRP A 356 4.32 1.81 22.33
N SER A 357 3.77 2.59 23.27
CA SER A 357 3.84 4.05 23.25
C SER A 357 5.29 4.57 23.22
N THR A 358 6.18 4.00 24.03
CA THR A 358 7.62 4.35 24.05
C THR A 358 8.29 3.99 22.73
N LEU A 359 8.00 2.82 22.15
CA LEU A 359 8.53 2.41 20.85
C LEU A 359 8.09 3.36 19.72
N CYS A 360 6.92 4.00 19.87
CA CYS A 360 6.38 4.94 18.89
C CYS A 360 6.94 6.36 19.02
N LEU A 361 7.66 6.68 20.07
CA LEU A 361 8.34 7.99 20.18
C LEU A 361 9.36 8.17 19.05
N PRO A 362 9.63 9.39 18.62
CA PRO A 362 10.75 9.70 17.73
C PRO A 362 12.08 9.17 18.28
N LYS A 363 13.01 8.87 17.39
CA LYS A 363 14.32 8.32 17.77
C LYS A 363 15.14 9.24 18.66
N ASP A 364 15.03 10.54 18.44
CA ASP A 364 15.69 11.59 19.24
C ASP A 364 15.02 11.84 20.59
N LEU A 365 13.87 11.24 20.84
CA LEU A 365 13.15 11.23 22.12
C LEU A 365 13.19 9.86 22.81
N GLY A 366 14.15 9.02 22.47
CA GLY A 366 14.33 7.70 23.10
C GLY A 366 13.42 6.59 22.56
N GLY A 367 12.67 6.84 21.48
CA GLY A 367 11.86 5.83 20.82
C GLY A 367 12.60 5.09 19.72
N MET A 368 11.87 4.18 19.06
CA MET A 368 12.30 3.46 17.85
C MET A 368 11.73 4.07 16.56
N GLY A 369 10.89 5.10 16.67
CA GLY A 369 10.19 5.70 15.54
C GLY A 369 9.11 4.80 14.94
N PHE A 370 8.56 3.86 15.71
CA PHE A 370 7.44 3.05 15.24
C PHE A 370 6.20 3.92 15.11
N LYS A 371 5.36 3.56 14.14
CA LYS A 371 4.16 4.36 13.87
C LYS A 371 3.06 4.03 14.87
N LYS A 372 2.41 5.07 15.41
CA LYS A 372 1.15 4.94 16.15
C LYS A 372 0.08 4.41 15.20
N LEU A 373 -0.33 3.15 15.37
CA LEU A 373 -1.20 2.44 14.41
C LEU A 373 -2.51 3.18 14.14
N GLN A 374 -3.11 3.80 15.17
CA GLN A 374 -4.35 4.56 15.00
C GLN A 374 -4.13 5.74 14.05
N LYS A 375 -3.18 6.61 14.33
CA LYS A 375 -2.85 7.78 13.50
C LYS A 375 -2.39 7.39 12.09
N PHE A 376 -1.66 6.30 11.97
CA PHE A 376 -1.27 5.77 10.67
C PHE A 376 -2.48 5.28 9.87
N ASN A 377 -3.44 4.60 10.52
CA ASN A 377 -4.69 4.21 9.90
C ASN A 377 -5.52 5.43 9.48
N ASP A 378 -5.62 6.45 10.32
CA ASP A 378 -6.36 7.67 10.01
C ASP A 378 -5.73 8.41 8.82
N ALA A 379 -4.40 8.48 8.74
CA ALA A 379 -3.70 9.00 7.57
C ALA A 379 -3.92 8.15 6.30
N MET A 380 -4.06 6.83 6.41
CA MET A 380 -4.42 5.97 5.27
C MET A 380 -5.86 6.19 4.80
N LEU A 381 -6.78 6.41 5.72
CA LEU A 381 -8.18 6.76 5.40
C LEU A 381 -8.26 8.13 4.72
N ALA A 382 -7.51 9.12 5.21
CA ALA A 382 -7.37 10.43 4.58
C ALA A 382 -6.84 10.34 3.14
N LYS A 383 -5.96 9.36 2.83
CA LYS A 383 -5.53 9.13 1.44
C LYS A 383 -6.69 8.70 0.53
N GLN A 384 -7.69 7.99 1.04
CA GLN A 384 -8.88 7.64 0.24
C GLN A 384 -9.74 8.88 -0.03
N VAL A 385 -9.91 9.77 0.95
CA VAL A 385 -10.57 11.07 0.75
C VAL A 385 -9.85 11.88 -0.31
N TRP A 386 -8.52 12.00 -0.21
CA TRP A 386 -7.71 12.70 -1.21
C TRP A 386 -7.89 12.15 -2.62
N ARG A 387 -7.92 10.83 -2.77
CA ARG A 387 -8.11 10.17 -4.07
C ARG A 387 -9.49 10.44 -4.67
N LEU A 388 -10.52 10.52 -3.82
CA LEU A 388 -11.88 10.91 -4.24
C LEU A 388 -11.96 12.39 -4.66
N LEU A 389 -11.06 13.25 -4.19
CA LEU A 389 -10.97 14.66 -4.63
C LEU A 389 -10.21 14.80 -5.95
N GLU A 390 -9.10 14.06 -6.10
CA GLU A 390 -8.14 14.25 -7.19
C GLU A 390 -8.55 13.52 -8.47
N ASN A 391 -8.92 12.24 -8.37
CA ASN A 391 -9.14 11.38 -9.55
C ASN A 391 -10.62 11.22 -9.90
N LYS A 392 -11.23 12.28 -10.42
CA LYS A 392 -12.67 12.35 -10.71
C LYS A 392 -13.13 11.40 -11.82
N SER A 393 -12.25 10.99 -12.74
CA SER A 393 -12.56 10.07 -13.84
C SER A 393 -12.56 8.60 -13.43
N SER A 394 -11.93 8.23 -12.32
CA SER A 394 -11.79 6.84 -11.89
C SER A 394 -13.13 6.17 -11.58
N LEU A 395 -13.22 4.86 -11.84
CA LEU A 395 -14.38 4.05 -11.44
C LEU A 395 -14.65 4.18 -9.93
N PHE A 396 -13.60 4.20 -9.11
CA PHE A 396 -13.69 4.40 -7.66
C PHE A 396 -14.40 5.71 -7.30
N HIS A 397 -14.02 6.84 -7.90
CA HIS A 397 -14.68 8.12 -7.68
C HIS A 397 -16.15 8.08 -8.14
N ARG A 398 -16.41 7.66 -9.38
CA ARG A 398 -17.77 7.63 -9.96
C ARG A 398 -18.71 6.74 -9.15
N PHE A 399 -18.20 5.59 -8.66
CA PHE A 399 -18.96 4.66 -7.84
C PHE A 399 -19.39 5.29 -6.50
N PHE A 400 -18.46 5.90 -5.77
CA PHE A 400 -18.75 6.51 -4.47
C PHE A 400 -19.53 7.82 -4.60
N LYS A 401 -19.19 8.66 -5.59
CA LYS A 401 -19.91 9.92 -5.85
C LYS A 401 -21.39 9.69 -6.11
N ALA A 402 -21.73 8.74 -6.96
CA ALA A 402 -23.11 8.48 -7.34
C ALA A 402 -24.04 8.23 -6.14
N LYS A 403 -23.53 7.58 -5.09
CA LYS A 403 -24.31 7.21 -3.89
C LYS A 403 -24.21 8.24 -2.78
N PHE A 404 -23.01 8.76 -2.48
CA PHE A 404 -22.75 9.45 -1.22
C PHE A 404 -22.64 10.97 -1.34
N PHE A 405 -22.23 11.48 -2.51
CA PHE A 405 -22.13 12.93 -2.77
C PHE A 405 -22.45 13.25 -4.24
N PRO A 406 -23.67 12.91 -4.71
CA PRO A 406 -24.07 13.11 -6.10
C PRO A 406 -23.99 14.57 -6.56
N LYS A 407 -24.20 15.50 -5.62
CA LYS A 407 -24.00 16.94 -5.79
C LYS A 407 -22.80 17.37 -4.94
N GLY A 408 -21.96 18.25 -5.47
CA GLY A 408 -20.80 18.77 -4.74
C GLY A 408 -19.59 17.84 -4.70
N THR A 409 -18.87 17.88 -3.60
CA THR A 409 -17.61 17.18 -3.34
C THR A 409 -17.75 16.15 -2.20
N ILE A 410 -16.69 15.40 -1.91
CA ILE A 410 -16.69 14.48 -0.78
C ILE A 410 -16.86 15.21 0.57
N PHE A 411 -16.51 16.49 0.66
CA PHE A 411 -16.68 17.29 1.87
C PHE A 411 -18.16 17.54 2.22
N ASP A 412 -19.06 17.42 1.24
CA ASP A 412 -20.50 17.55 1.41
C ASP A 412 -21.19 16.22 1.75
N ALA A 413 -20.41 15.14 1.86
CA ALA A 413 -20.93 13.81 2.10
C ALA A 413 -21.38 13.60 3.55
N LYS A 414 -22.60 13.04 3.74
CA LYS A 414 -23.18 12.77 5.06
C LYS A 414 -22.75 11.42 5.62
N GLU A 415 -22.52 11.34 6.93
CA GLU A 415 -22.11 10.13 7.64
C GLU A 415 -23.21 9.10 7.86
N ASP A 416 -24.48 9.51 7.82
CA ASP A 416 -25.65 8.70 8.19
C ASP A 416 -25.92 7.54 7.23
N LYS A 417 -25.43 7.61 5.99
CA LYS A 417 -25.65 6.62 4.94
C LYS A 417 -24.36 5.90 4.57
N GLY A 418 -24.36 4.57 4.60
CA GLY A 418 -23.26 3.78 4.09
C GLY A 418 -22.74 2.70 5.03
N SER A 419 -21.80 1.92 4.50
CA SER A 419 -21.14 0.83 5.21
C SER A 419 -20.17 1.33 6.29
N PHE A 420 -19.68 0.39 7.08
CA PHE A 420 -18.59 0.69 8.02
C PHE A 420 -17.33 1.23 7.30
N ALA A 421 -17.04 0.74 6.11
CA ALA A 421 -15.90 1.20 5.32
C ALA A 421 -16.06 2.67 4.91
N TRP A 422 -17.24 3.05 4.41
CA TRP A 422 -17.54 4.43 4.07
C TRP A 422 -17.43 5.39 5.27
N LYS A 423 -18.07 5.03 6.39
CA LYS A 423 -17.97 5.80 7.64
C LYS A 423 -16.52 5.94 8.13
N SER A 424 -15.69 4.92 7.88
CA SER A 424 -14.27 4.99 8.19
C SER A 424 -13.52 5.95 7.28
N ILE A 425 -13.82 5.99 5.98
CA ILE A 425 -13.22 6.94 5.02
C ILE A 425 -13.52 8.37 5.45
N LEU A 426 -14.76 8.67 5.84
CA LEU A 426 -15.18 10.02 6.27
C LEU A 426 -14.39 10.55 7.46
N LYS A 427 -13.84 9.69 8.33
CA LYS A 427 -12.92 10.14 9.40
C LYS A 427 -11.65 10.80 8.88
N GLY A 428 -11.28 10.54 7.63
CA GLY A 428 -10.16 11.20 6.99
C GLY A 428 -10.45 12.64 6.54
N HIS A 429 -11.70 13.11 6.58
CA HIS A 429 -12.11 14.45 6.16
C HIS A 429 -11.35 15.55 6.89
N GLU A 430 -11.38 15.52 8.22
CA GLU A 430 -10.76 16.56 9.03
C GLU A 430 -9.27 16.70 8.76
N ILE A 431 -8.58 15.56 8.54
CA ILE A 431 -7.16 15.55 8.21
C ILE A 431 -6.90 16.23 6.87
N ILE A 432 -7.73 15.94 5.86
CA ILE A 432 -7.60 16.58 4.56
C ILE A 432 -7.94 18.06 4.65
N LYS A 433 -9.04 18.40 5.33
CA LYS A 433 -9.49 19.78 5.48
C LYS A 433 -8.46 20.65 6.22
N SER A 434 -7.83 20.13 7.28
CA SER A 434 -6.83 20.87 8.05
C SER A 434 -5.49 21.03 7.33
N GLY A 435 -5.10 20.06 6.50
CA GLY A 435 -3.80 20.07 5.83
C GLY A 435 -3.82 20.55 4.37
N THR A 436 -4.99 20.95 3.84
CA THR A 436 -5.11 21.42 2.45
C THR A 436 -5.22 22.93 2.35
N GLN A 437 -4.76 23.43 1.23
CA GLN A 437 -4.80 24.84 0.86
C GLN A 437 -5.13 24.95 -0.63
N TRP A 438 -5.94 25.95 -0.98
CA TRP A 438 -6.23 26.27 -2.36
C TRP A 438 -5.08 27.03 -3.01
N ARG A 439 -4.63 26.53 -4.15
CA ARG A 439 -3.85 27.30 -5.11
C ARG A 439 -4.84 28.02 -6.01
N VAL A 440 -4.83 29.36 -5.93
CA VAL A 440 -5.74 30.20 -6.69
C VAL A 440 -5.41 30.15 -8.18
N GLY A 441 -6.42 29.90 -8.99
CA GLY A 441 -6.38 30.00 -10.45
C GLY A 441 -7.37 31.08 -10.93
N ASN A 442 -8.59 30.66 -11.24
CA ASN A 442 -9.66 31.60 -11.64
C ASN A 442 -10.46 32.17 -10.44
N GLY A 443 -10.16 31.76 -9.23
CA GLY A 443 -10.84 32.19 -7.99
C GLY A 443 -12.28 31.68 -7.81
N LYS A 444 -12.87 31.01 -8.80
CA LYS A 444 -14.23 30.45 -8.72
C LYS A 444 -14.24 29.28 -7.72
N ASN A 445 -15.30 29.16 -6.91
CA ASN A 445 -15.46 28.10 -5.90
C ASN A 445 -14.43 28.12 -4.75
N ILE A 446 -13.70 29.21 -4.54
CA ILE A 446 -12.94 29.46 -3.31
C ILE A 446 -13.64 30.55 -2.54
N LEU A 447 -14.08 30.27 -1.31
CA LEU A 447 -14.72 31.25 -0.45
C LEU A 447 -13.65 32.09 0.26
N ILE A 448 -13.80 33.42 0.22
CA ILE A 448 -12.81 34.36 0.76
C ILE A 448 -12.53 34.06 2.24
N TYR A 449 -13.57 33.95 3.06
CA TYR A 449 -13.44 33.86 4.51
C TYR A 449 -13.42 32.42 5.06
N ASN A 450 -13.90 31.44 4.28
CA ASN A 450 -14.10 30.08 4.78
C ASN A 450 -13.04 29.08 4.35
N ASP A 451 -12.35 29.34 3.24
CA ASP A 451 -11.34 28.43 2.67
C ASP A 451 -9.91 28.81 3.06
N ASN A 452 -9.04 27.83 3.05
CA ASN A 452 -7.59 28.01 3.23
C ASN A 452 -6.97 28.36 1.87
N TRP A 453 -6.60 29.61 1.63
CA TRP A 453 -5.99 30.03 0.36
C TRP A 453 -4.84 31.05 0.48
N LEU A 454 -4.62 31.60 1.70
CA LEU A 454 -3.46 32.48 1.94
C LEU A 454 -2.18 31.67 2.07
N PRO A 455 -1.04 32.16 1.52
CA PRO A 455 0.26 31.49 1.60
C PRO A 455 0.93 31.67 2.97
N ASP A 456 0.15 31.56 4.04
CA ASP A 456 0.62 31.60 5.42
C ASP A 456 0.39 30.25 6.10
N PRO A 457 1.46 29.57 6.57
CA PRO A 457 1.32 28.29 7.24
C PRO A 457 0.59 28.36 8.59
N GLN A 458 0.62 29.52 9.28
CA GLN A 458 0.00 29.70 10.59
C GLN A 458 -1.45 30.15 10.44
N TYR A 459 -1.73 31.05 9.50
CA TYR A 459 -3.05 31.60 9.26
C TYR A 459 -3.43 31.50 7.77
N PRO A 460 -3.77 30.30 7.28
CA PRO A 460 -4.05 30.09 5.85
C PRO A 460 -5.43 30.61 5.44
N ARG A 461 -6.24 31.15 6.37
CA ARG A 461 -7.54 31.78 6.16
C ARG A 461 -7.50 33.26 6.47
N ILE A 462 -8.37 34.01 5.81
CA ILE A 462 -8.63 35.40 6.14
C ILE A 462 -9.14 35.50 7.58
N GLN A 463 -8.53 36.39 8.35
CA GLN A 463 -8.90 36.75 9.73
C GLN A 463 -9.73 38.03 9.78
N SER A 464 -9.63 38.86 8.75
CA SER A 464 -10.45 40.09 8.61
C SER A 464 -11.92 39.73 8.68
N PRO A 465 -12.72 40.49 9.47
CA PRO A 465 -14.17 40.30 9.50
C PRO A 465 -14.78 40.66 8.14
N PRO A 466 -15.84 39.98 7.70
CA PRO A 466 -16.55 40.35 6.49
C PRO A 466 -17.06 41.80 6.59
N SER A 467 -16.62 42.65 5.66
CA SER A 467 -17.07 44.06 5.61
C SER A 467 -18.02 44.29 4.44
N PHE A 468 -17.48 44.46 3.23
CA PHE A 468 -18.26 44.67 2.02
C PHE A 468 -18.73 43.36 1.38
N TYR A 469 -17.90 42.32 1.49
CA TYR A 469 -18.19 41.00 0.90
C TYR A 469 -18.81 40.06 1.93
N GLY A 470 -19.93 39.42 1.58
CA GLY A 470 -20.55 38.41 2.43
C GLY A 470 -19.74 37.12 2.57
N TYR A 471 -20.09 36.25 3.51
CA TYR A 471 -19.45 34.97 3.76
C TYR A 471 -19.42 34.03 2.54
N ASP A 472 -20.34 34.18 1.60
CA ASP A 472 -20.45 33.39 0.37
C ASP A 472 -19.62 33.97 -0.79
N ALA A 473 -18.93 35.09 -0.56
CA ALA A 473 -18.14 35.76 -1.59
C ALA A 473 -16.94 34.88 -2.03
N GLN A 474 -16.75 34.82 -3.34
CA GLN A 474 -15.69 34.02 -3.95
C GLN A 474 -14.46 34.88 -4.25
N VAL A 475 -13.28 34.28 -4.18
CA VAL A 475 -12.00 34.93 -4.49
C VAL A 475 -11.97 35.51 -5.92
N SER A 476 -12.78 34.97 -6.84
CA SER A 476 -12.90 35.45 -8.22
C SER A 476 -13.34 36.92 -8.35
N ILE A 477 -13.99 37.50 -7.34
CA ILE A 477 -14.40 38.91 -7.34
C ILE A 477 -13.23 39.87 -7.07
N LEU A 478 -12.15 39.37 -6.47
CA LEU A 478 -10.92 40.12 -6.18
C LEU A 478 -9.94 40.12 -7.36
N ILE A 479 -10.28 39.42 -8.44
CA ILE A 479 -9.39 39.21 -9.61
C ILE A 479 -9.94 40.00 -10.82
N ASP A 480 -9.13 40.89 -11.38
CA ASP A 480 -9.40 41.47 -12.68
C ASP A 480 -9.19 40.42 -13.78
N LYS A 481 -10.30 39.98 -14.39
CA LYS A 481 -10.30 38.93 -15.41
C LYS A 481 -9.60 39.31 -16.69
N ALA A 482 -9.58 40.61 -17.03
CA ALA A 482 -8.97 41.11 -18.26
C ALA A 482 -7.44 41.26 -18.12
N ARG A 483 -7.01 41.80 -16.98
CA ARG A 483 -5.59 42.08 -16.70
C ARG A 483 -4.87 40.92 -16.00
N ARG A 484 -5.63 39.95 -15.47
CA ARG A 484 -5.10 38.82 -14.69
C ARG A 484 -4.25 39.26 -13.49
N CYS A 485 -4.71 40.26 -12.78
CA CYS A 485 -4.09 40.78 -11.57
C CYS A 485 -5.13 40.92 -10.45
N TRP A 486 -4.63 41.13 -9.24
CA TRP A 486 -5.50 41.45 -8.11
C TRP A 486 -6.03 42.88 -8.26
N ILE A 487 -7.29 43.11 -7.92
CA ILE A 487 -7.90 44.44 -7.84
C ILE A 487 -7.42 45.09 -6.54
N GLU A 488 -6.38 45.90 -6.62
CA GLU A 488 -5.67 46.44 -5.44
C GLU A 488 -6.59 47.18 -4.50
N GLU A 489 -7.47 48.07 -5.00
CA GLU A 489 -8.43 48.80 -4.18
C GLU A 489 -9.37 47.86 -3.43
N ALA A 490 -9.85 46.81 -4.07
CA ALA A 490 -10.72 45.82 -3.46
C ALA A 490 -10.02 45.02 -2.34
N VAL A 491 -8.72 44.77 -2.52
CA VAL A 491 -7.91 44.04 -1.54
C VAL A 491 -7.53 44.95 -0.37
N ASP A 492 -7.05 46.17 -0.63
CA ASP A 492 -6.55 47.07 0.41
C ASP A 492 -7.68 47.61 1.33
N ASN A 493 -8.87 47.80 0.77
CA ASN A 493 -10.00 48.35 1.52
C ASN A 493 -10.78 47.30 2.37
N ASN A 494 -10.60 45.99 2.10
CA ASN A 494 -11.41 44.97 2.73
C ASN A 494 -10.66 44.01 3.65
N PHE A 495 -9.33 44.04 3.62
CA PHE A 495 -8.47 43.09 4.37
C PHE A 495 -7.43 43.82 5.21
N LEU A 496 -6.97 43.18 6.28
CA LEU A 496 -5.88 43.68 7.10
C LEU A 496 -4.60 43.86 6.26
N ALA A 497 -3.79 44.87 6.54
CA ALA A 497 -2.62 45.21 5.73
C ALA A 497 -1.66 44.04 5.48
N HIS A 498 -1.47 43.15 6.47
CA HIS A 498 -0.66 41.95 6.29
C HIS A 498 -1.31 40.94 5.37
N GLU A 499 -2.63 40.76 5.43
CA GLU A 499 -3.38 39.86 4.54
C GLU A 499 -3.43 40.40 3.12
N ALA A 500 -3.66 41.70 2.94
CA ALA A 500 -3.63 42.37 1.64
C ALA A 500 -2.28 42.17 0.95
N LYS A 501 -1.17 42.28 1.71
CA LYS A 501 0.17 42.00 1.20
C LYS A 501 0.34 40.55 0.76
N LEU A 502 -0.15 39.58 1.54
CA LEU A 502 -0.13 38.16 1.20
C LEU A 502 -0.98 37.84 -0.03
N ILE A 503 -2.19 38.41 -0.13
CA ILE A 503 -3.08 38.24 -1.30
C ILE A 503 -2.39 38.72 -2.57
N LYS A 504 -1.86 39.93 -2.57
CA LYS A 504 -1.17 40.53 -3.71
C LYS A 504 0.11 39.77 -4.12
N ALA A 505 0.73 39.06 -3.18
CA ALA A 505 1.89 38.22 -3.44
C ALA A 505 1.55 36.86 -4.11
N ILE A 506 0.26 36.45 -4.13
CA ILE A 506 -0.14 35.20 -4.81
C ILE A 506 -0.06 35.41 -6.34
N PRO A 507 0.80 34.66 -7.06
CA PRO A 507 0.90 34.79 -8.50
C PRO A 507 -0.34 34.22 -9.19
N LEU A 508 -0.96 35.00 -10.07
CA LEU A 508 -2.08 34.55 -10.89
C LEU A 508 -1.55 34.05 -12.26
N SER A 509 -2.15 32.98 -12.77
CA SER A 509 -1.80 32.44 -14.08
C SER A 509 -2.26 33.40 -15.20
N LEU A 510 -1.42 33.61 -16.19
CA LEU A 510 -1.76 34.38 -17.41
C LEU A 510 -2.91 33.71 -18.19
N ASN A 511 -3.00 32.40 -18.16
CA ASN A 511 -4.10 31.63 -18.74
C ASN A 511 -5.20 31.36 -17.69
N GLU A 512 -6.47 31.20 -18.13
CA GLU A 512 -7.56 30.85 -17.24
C GLU A 512 -7.38 29.40 -16.74
N ALA A 513 -6.63 29.26 -15.64
CA ALA A 513 -6.43 27.98 -14.98
C ALA A 513 -7.48 27.77 -13.87
N ASP A 514 -7.93 26.54 -13.72
CA ASP A 514 -8.79 26.17 -12.60
C ASP A 514 -8.04 26.19 -11.27
N ASN A 515 -8.79 26.44 -10.20
CA ASN A 515 -8.25 26.34 -8.84
C ASN A 515 -7.83 24.90 -8.53
N LYS A 516 -6.73 24.75 -7.81
CA LYS A 516 -6.22 23.44 -7.43
C LYS A 516 -6.09 23.32 -5.91
N LEU A 517 -6.74 22.30 -5.34
CA LEU A 517 -6.54 21.97 -3.94
C LEU A 517 -5.18 21.27 -3.78
N CYS A 518 -4.32 21.79 -2.92
CA CYS A 518 -2.97 21.29 -2.70
C CYS A 518 -2.77 20.91 -1.24
N TRP A 519 -1.92 19.94 -0.98
CA TRP A 519 -1.46 19.63 0.37
C TRP A 519 -0.35 20.60 0.76
N SER A 520 -0.58 21.42 1.80
CA SER A 520 0.29 22.54 2.19
C SER A 520 1.72 22.12 2.57
N ASN A 521 1.87 20.98 3.24
CA ASN A 521 3.14 20.49 3.78
C ASN A 521 3.93 19.60 2.80
N ASN A 522 3.70 19.70 1.50
CA ASN A 522 4.43 18.91 0.51
C ASN A 522 4.76 19.75 -0.72
N VAL A 523 6.03 19.77 -1.14
CA VAL A 523 6.54 20.58 -2.26
C VAL A 523 5.76 20.35 -3.57
N ASN A 524 5.32 19.10 -3.82
CA ASN A 524 4.54 18.79 -5.03
C ASN A 524 3.03 19.03 -4.86
N GLY A 525 2.58 19.52 -3.71
CA GLY A 525 1.16 19.78 -3.41
C GLY A 525 0.30 18.52 -3.31
N LEU A 526 0.87 17.31 -3.30
CA LEU A 526 0.13 16.06 -3.25
C LEU A 526 0.11 15.47 -1.84
N TYR A 527 -1.05 14.97 -1.43
CA TYR A 527 -1.16 14.25 -0.16
C TYR A 527 -0.38 12.93 -0.19
N SER A 528 0.41 12.71 0.86
CA SER A 528 1.01 11.41 1.15
C SER A 528 0.62 10.94 2.55
N VAL A 529 0.52 9.61 2.74
CA VAL A 529 0.25 9.03 4.08
C VAL A 529 1.29 9.44 5.12
N LYS A 530 2.55 9.64 4.67
CA LYS A 530 3.62 10.15 5.53
C LYS A 530 3.34 11.58 6.00
N ALA A 531 2.92 12.45 5.09
CA ALA A 531 2.62 13.85 5.41
C ALA A 531 1.41 13.96 6.35
N GLY A 532 0.32 13.21 6.06
CA GLY A 532 -0.85 13.17 6.95
C GLY A 532 -0.55 12.57 8.32
N TYR A 533 0.28 11.54 8.39
CA TYR A 533 0.74 10.98 9.66
C TYR A 533 1.55 11.99 10.48
N ASN A 534 2.47 12.70 9.83
CA ASN A 534 3.30 13.71 10.49
C ASN A 534 2.44 14.87 11.03
N LEU A 535 1.42 15.33 10.27
CA LEU A 535 0.48 16.33 10.75
C LEU A 535 -0.15 15.88 12.08
N LEU A 536 -0.77 14.69 12.09
CA LEU A 536 -1.43 14.14 13.27
C LEU A 536 -0.51 13.95 14.49
N VAL A 537 0.77 13.65 14.25
CA VAL A 537 1.75 13.44 15.31
C VAL A 537 2.28 14.75 15.84
N ASN A 538 2.53 15.73 14.97
CA ASN A 538 2.99 17.06 15.37
C ASN A 538 1.96 17.78 16.23
N ASP A 539 0.67 17.71 15.88
CA ASP A 539 -0.42 18.29 16.69
C ASP A 539 -0.42 17.73 18.13
N GLU A 540 -0.14 16.43 18.30
CA GLU A 540 -0.08 15.81 19.62
C GLU A 540 1.19 16.20 20.39
N PHE A 541 2.31 16.38 19.70
CA PHE A 541 3.56 16.82 20.34
C PHE A 541 3.51 18.30 20.73
N SER A 542 2.88 19.16 19.91
CA SER A 542 2.70 20.57 20.23
C SER A 542 1.83 20.78 21.46
N SER A 543 0.86 19.89 21.69
CA SER A 543 -0.06 19.95 22.85
C SER A 543 0.51 19.29 24.13
N ASN A 544 1.58 18.48 24.04
CA ASN A 544 2.11 17.67 25.16
C ASN A 544 3.59 17.94 25.50
N VAL A 545 4.19 18.99 24.97
CA VAL A 545 5.59 19.33 25.32
C VAL A 545 5.64 20.05 26.66
N ASP A 546 5.66 19.27 27.74
CA ASP A 546 6.34 19.70 28.96
C ASP A 546 7.84 19.85 28.63
N ALA A 547 8.36 21.05 28.83
CA ALA A 547 9.70 21.48 28.39
C ALA A 547 10.86 20.81 29.14
N SER A 548 10.68 19.65 29.78
CA SER A 548 11.60 19.04 30.72
C SER A 548 12.44 17.86 30.22
N SER A 549 12.38 17.49 28.95
CA SER A 549 13.39 16.57 28.44
C SER A 549 14.68 17.33 28.15
N SER A 550 15.72 17.15 28.99
CA SER A 550 16.99 17.82 28.87
C SER A 550 17.54 17.76 27.43
N SER A 551 18.09 18.88 26.95
CA SER A 551 18.74 18.96 25.63
C SER A 551 19.82 17.90 25.45
N LEU A 552 20.48 17.52 26.53
CA LEU A 552 21.50 16.48 26.65
C LEU A 552 20.95 15.08 26.29
N ALA A 553 19.76 14.70 26.80
CA ALA A 553 19.17 13.41 26.44
C ALA A 553 18.80 13.29 24.95
N LYS A 554 18.40 14.39 24.32
CA LYS A 554 18.13 14.43 22.87
C LYS A 554 19.42 14.27 22.04
N SER A 555 20.56 14.85 22.50
CA SER A 555 21.83 14.70 21.79
C SER A 555 22.31 13.27 21.81
N SER A 556 22.26 12.60 22.96
CA SER A 556 22.68 11.21 23.13
C SER A 556 21.88 10.24 22.30
N TRP A 557 20.55 10.42 22.22
CA TRP A 557 19.73 9.62 21.33
C TRP A 557 20.05 9.83 19.85
N LYS A 558 20.35 11.09 19.44
CA LYS A 558 20.76 11.39 18.06
C LYS A 558 22.11 10.76 17.74
N ALA A 559 23.09 10.83 18.65
CA ALA A 559 24.40 10.23 18.49
C ALA A 559 24.32 8.71 18.32
N LEU A 560 23.57 8.02 19.21
CA LEU A 560 23.35 6.58 19.12
C LEU A 560 22.86 6.16 17.73
N TRP A 561 21.88 6.87 17.15
CA TRP A 561 21.35 6.50 15.85
C TRP A 561 22.25 6.90 14.67
N LYS A 562 23.14 7.89 14.84
CA LYS A 562 24.13 8.31 13.83
C LYS A 562 25.39 7.43 13.79
N MET A 563 25.66 6.64 14.82
CA MET A 563 26.84 5.75 14.86
C MET A 563 26.96 4.90 13.59
N LYS A 564 28.18 4.73 13.07
CA LYS A 564 28.46 3.87 11.91
C LYS A 564 28.64 2.40 12.33
N THR A 565 27.73 1.85 13.11
CA THR A 565 27.75 0.49 13.62
C THR A 565 26.57 -0.33 13.08
N PRO A 566 26.66 -1.68 13.07
CA PRO A 566 25.53 -2.53 12.68
C PRO A 566 24.28 -2.26 13.53
N ASN A 567 23.09 -2.35 12.89
CA ASN A 567 21.81 -2.06 13.56
C ASN A 567 21.54 -2.92 14.80
N ARG A 568 22.09 -4.14 14.88
CA ARG A 568 22.00 -5.00 16.07
C ARG A 568 22.64 -4.34 17.30
N ILE A 569 23.78 -3.67 17.12
CA ILE A 569 24.49 -2.95 18.20
C ILE A 569 23.69 -1.73 18.62
N LYS A 570 23.22 -0.90 17.67
CA LYS A 570 22.34 0.24 17.99
C LYS A 570 21.08 -0.19 18.76
N THR A 571 20.50 -1.32 18.39
CA THR A 571 19.33 -1.86 19.09
C THR A 571 19.67 -2.33 20.50
N LEU A 572 20.84 -2.93 20.71
CA LEU A 572 21.31 -3.33 22.04
C LEU A 572 21.51 -2.10 22.93
N LEU A 573 22.21 -1.08 22.44
CA LEU A 573 22.44 0.17 23.17
C LEU A 573 21.12 0.91 23.47
N TRP A 574 20.20 0.95 22.51
CA TRP A 574 18.86 1.49 22.73
C TRP A 574 18.13 0.74 23.86
N ARG A 575 18.20 -0.61 23.88
CA ARG A 575 17.61 -1.41 24.96
C ARG A 575 18.28 -1.16 26.30
N ALA A 576 19.59 -1.01 26.33
CA ALA A 576 20.35 -0.68 27.53
C ALA A 576 19.95 0.69 28.09
N ASN A 577 19.95 1.71 27.23
CA ASN A 577 19.57 3.08 27.61
C ASN A 577 18.10 3.22 28.03
N SER A 578 17.24 2.33 27.55
CA SER A 578 15.80 2.28 27.88
C SER A 578 15.47 1.32 29.03
N ASP A 579 16.47 0.79 29.76
CA ASP A 579 16.34 -0.27 30.77
C ASP A 579 15.48 -1.45 30.33
N ALA A 580 15.63 -1.86 29.06
CA ALA A 580 14.84 -2.88 28.37
C ALA A 580 15.63 -4.17 28.11
N LEU A 581 16.66 -4.45 28.91
CA LEU A 581 17.43 -5.69 28.89
C LEU A 581 16.88 -6.72 29.89
N PRO A 582 17.08 -8.02 29.68
CA PRO A 582 16.63 -9.10 30.57
C PRO A 582 17.56 -9.27 31.79
N THR A 583 17.88 -8.18 32.48
CA THR A 583 18.66 -8.22 33.71
C THR A 583 17.85 -8.82 34.85
N ARG A 584 18.52 -9.34 35.90
CA ARG A 584 17.84 -9.96 37.04
C ARG A 584 16.90 -8.98 37.76
N VAL A 585 17.32 -7.72 37.93
CA VAL A 585 16.46 -6.65 38.46
C VAL A 585 15.19 -6.50 37.60
N ASN A 586 15.31 -6.49 36.29
CA ASN A 586 14.16 -6.37 35.39
C ASN A 586 13.28 -7.63 35.36
N LEU A 587 13.86 -8.82 35.56
CA LEU A 587 13.13 -10.07 35.69
C LEU A 587 12.37 -10.15 37.04
N VAL A 588 12.96 -9.64 38.13
CA VAL A 588 12.29 -9.53 39.44
C VAL A 588 11.13 -8.53 39.36
N LYS A 589 11.33 -7.34 38.78
CA LYS A 589 10.25 -6.36 38.52
C LYS A 589 9.06 -7.01 37.78
N ARG A 590 9.30 -8.03 36.98
CA ARG A 590 8.28 -8.77 36.22
C ARG A 590 7.80 -10.06 36.88
N LYS A 591 8.20 -10.29 38.13
CA LYS A 591 7.83 -11.48 38.92
C LYS A 591 8.22 -12.82 38.27
N ILE A 592 9.34 -12.84 37.53
CA ILE A 592 9.89 -14.03 36.89
C ILE A 592 10.98 -14.66 37.78
N LEU A 593 11.75 -13.81 38.46
CA LEU A 593 12.74 -14.18 39.49
C LEU A 593 12.40 -13.53 40.81
N THR A 594 12.93 -14.07 41.88
CA THR A 594 12.80 -13.53 43.26
C THR A 594 14.07 -12.80 43.69
N ASP A 595 15.25 -13.24 43.23
CA ASP A 595 16.55 -12.72 43.61
C ASP A 595 17.16 -11.84 42.50
N PRO A 596 17.44 -10.55 42.75
CA PRO A 596 18.05 -9.63 41.79
C PRO A 596 19.59 -9.68 41.75
N THR A 597 20.27 -10.52 42.56
CA THR A 597 21.72 -10.56 42.70
C THR A 597 22.42 -11.00 41.43
N CYS A 598 23.47 -10.32 41.02
CA CYS A 598 24.29 -10.62 39.86
C CYS A 598 24.97 -11.99 40.00
N GLN A 599 24.74 -12.92 39.10
CA GLN A 599 25.36 -14.24 39.13
C GLN A 599 26.86 -14.23 38.85
N ALA A 600 27.36 -13.19 38.15
CA ALA A 600 28.78 -13.10 37.82
C ALA A 600 29.65 -12.65 39.00
N CYS A 601 29.22 -11.69 39.80
CA CYS A 601 30.00 -11.19 40.94
C CYS A 601 29.46 -11.63 42.31
N GLY A 602 28.18 -12.04 42.40
CA GLY A 602 27.56 -12.49 43.66
C GLY A 602 27.28 -11.42 44.71
N VAL A 603 27.60 -10.14 44.41
CA VAL A 603 27.60 -9.08 45.43
C VAL A 603 26.52 -8.04 45.24
N ALA A 604 26.36 -7.52 44.03
CA ALA A 604 25.45 -6.41 43.72
C ALA A 604 24.22 -6.86 42.92
N GLN A 605 23.16 -6.03 42.93
CA GLN A 605 21.99 -6.27 42.09
C GLN A 605 22.32 -6.09 40.61
N GLU A 606 21.89 -7.02 39.77
CA GLU A 606 22.11 -6.99 38.34
C GLU A 606 21.12 -6.03 37.65
N SER A 607 21.38 -4.73 37.76
CA SER A 607 20.76 -3.69 36.95
C SER A 607 21.41 -3.65 35.55
N THR A 608 20.83 -2.91 34.60
CA THR A 608 21.43 -2.70 33.27
C THR A 608 22.79 -2.03 33.38
N LEU A 609 22.92 -1.03 34.25
CA LEU A 609 24.18 -0.34 34.51
C LEU A 609 25.21 -1.30 35.11
N HIS A 610 24.83 -2.10 36.11
CA HIS A 610 25.74 -3.08 36.73
C HIS A 610 26.17 -4.15 35.69
N ALA A 611 25.24 -4.74 34.98
CA ALA A 611 25.50 -5.82 34.03
C ALA A 611 26.40 -5.42 32.86
N LEU A 612 26.38 -4.16 32.43
CA LEU A 612 27.15 -3.68 31.29
C LEU A 612 28.37 -2.84 31.67
N TRP A 613 28.40 -2.26 32.86
CA TRP A 613 29.45 -1.28 33.24
C TRP A 613 30.09 -1.52 34.58
N LEU A 614 29.32 -1.59 35.68
CA LEU A 614 29.85 -1.56 37.04
C LEU A 614 30.33 -2.91 37.60
N CYS A 615 29.95 -4.04 36.98
CA CYS A 615 30.30 -5.37 37.49
C CYS A 615 31.83 -5.55 37.57
N GLN A 616 32.33 -6.00 38.71
CA GLN A 616 33.77 -6.25 38.90
C GLN A 616 34.35 -7.24 37.88
N LYS A 617 33.58 -8.18 37.42
CA LYS A 617 34.00 -9.15 36.38
C LYS A 617 34.22 -8.51 35.00
N LEU A 618 33.81 -7.27 34.80
CA LEU A 618 34.07 -6.50 33.58
C LEU A 618 35.31 -5.61 33.69
N ASN A 619 36.08 -5.67 34.80
CA ASN A 619 37.26 -4.86 34.98
C ASN A 619 38.26 -5.02 33.85
N GLU A 620 38.57 -6.24 33.46
CA GLU A 620 39.51 -6.55 32.38
C GLU A 620 39.01 -6.04 31.00
N VAL A 621 37.71 -6.07 30.77
CA VAL A 621 37.13 -5.62 29.49
C VAL A 621 37.23 -4.10 29.33
N TRP A 622 36.99 -3.35 30.41
CA TRP A 622 36.92 -1.88 30.36
C TRP A 622 38.20 -1.15 30.79
N SER A 623 39.12 -1.82 31.52
CA SER A 623 40.34 -1.19 32.04
C SER A 623 41.30 -0.74 30.92
N ALA A 624 41.39 -1.44 29.82
CA ALA A 624 42.35 -1.17 28.74
C ALA A 624 42.10 0.14 27.99
N HIS A 625 40.84 0.55 27.83
CA HIS A 625 40.47 1.69 26.99
C HIS A 625 39.54 2.71 27.65
N PHE A 626 38.92 2.37 28.77
CA PHE A 626 37.84 3.18 29.39
C PHE A 626 38.04 3.43 30.89
N SER A 627 39.28 3.38 31.40
CA SER A 627 39.59 3.54 32.84
C SER A 627 39.12 4.88 33.41
N LEU A 628 39.36 5.99 32.68
CA LEU A 628 38.94 7.35 33.09
C LEU A 628 37.40 7.46 33.10
N LEU A 629 36.75 7.05 32.04
CA LEU A 629 35.28 7.05 31.92
C LEU A 629 34.63 6.21 33.01
N ARG A 630 35.26 5.14 33.42
CA ARG A 630 34.77 4.24 34.46
C ARG A 630 34.86 4.81 35.86
N SER A 631 35.88 5.62 36.16
CA SER A 631 35.98 6.32 37.43
C SER A 631 34.90 7.41 37.59
N GLU A 632 34.67 8.18 36.55
CA GLU A 632 33.64 9.24 36.52
C GLU A 632 32.23 8.67 36.53
N ALA A 633 31.99 7.57 35.83
CA ALA A 633 30.66 6.93 35.72
C ALA A 633 30.23 6.15 36.99
N ARG A 634 31.03 6.11 38.06
CA ARG A 634 30.64 5.45 39.33
C ARG A 634 29.44 6.12 40.00
N GLU A 635 29.26 7.41 39.78
CA GLU A 635 28.14 8.20 40.34
C GLU A 635 26.88 8.15 39.48
N CYS A 636 26.94 7.54 38.30
CA CYS A 636 25.78 7.45 37.43
C CYS A 636 24.69 6.54 38.00
N SER A 637 23.44 6.97 37.91
CA SER A 637 22.26 6.21 38.32
C SER A 637 21.70 5.32 37.24
N SER A 638 22.05 5.57 35.98
CA SER A 638 21.53 4.85 34.81
C SER A 638 22.59 4.64 33.72
N PHE A 639 22.40 3.62 32.87
CA PHE A 639 23.27 3.39 31.71
C PHE A 639 23.18 4.51 30.68
N LEU A 640 22.03 5.21 30.60
CA LEU A 640 21.85 6.38 29.73
C LEU A 640 22.82 7.51 30.13
N GLU A 641 23.00 7.78 31.44
CA GLU A 641 23.95 8.77 31.92
C GLU A 641 25.37 8.40 31.53
N VAL A 642 25.80 7.15 31.67
CA VAL A 642 27.12 6.68 31.20
C VAL A 642 27.30 6.93 29.69
N SER A 643 26.28 6.71 28.89
CA SER A 643 26.34 6.95 27.42
C SER A 643 26.43 8.44 27.08
N MET A 644 25.97 9.35 27.98
CA MET A 644 26.10 10.80 27.83
C MET A 644 27.55 11.26 28.08
N PHE A 645 28.23 10.69 29.06
CA PHE A 645 29.65 11.01 29.33
C PHE A 645 30.56 10.64 28.16
N GLY A 646 30.26 9.54 27.41
CA GLY A 646 31.01 9.14 26.22
C GLY A 646 30.92 10.11 25.04
N GLU A 647 29.95 11.03 25.02
CA GLU A 647 29.85 12.10 24.02
C GLU A 647 30.71 13.33 24.34
N VAL A 648 31.04 13.53 25.61
CA VAL A 648 31.77 14.71 26.08
C VAL A 648 33.29 14.49 26.00
N LEU A 649 33.73 13.24 26.03
CA LEU A 649 35.15 12.88 25.88
C LEU A 649 35.45 12.48 24.45
N PRO A 650 36.37 13.11 23.73
CA PRO A 650 36.78 12.70 22.39
C PRO A 650 37.45 11.32 22.49
N LEU A 651 36.80 10.29 21.93
CA LEU A 651 37.35 8.95 21.70
C LEU A 651 38.22 8.94 20.46
#